data_9636c8e85d3eface93f95107bfc0620c
#
_entry.id   9636c8e85d3eface93f95107bfc0620c
#
_cell.length_a   1.000
_cell.length_b   1.000
_cell.length_c   1.000
_cell.angle_alpha   90.00
_cell.angle_beta   90.00
_cell.angle_gamma   90.00
#
_symmetry.space_group_name_H-M   'P 1'
#
loop_
_entity.id
_entity.type
_entity.pdbx_description
1 polymer ?
#
loop_
_entity_poly.entity_id
_entity_poly.type
_entity_poly.pdbx_seq_one_letter_code
_entity_poly.pdbx_strand_id
1 'polypeptide(L)'
;MLRTRRLWLGAALVFTLGLASCLSEPTDSGRPPEARLLLRADVSATAVATLVVEVTAPDISPALLFNIPIVAGAATGTITLPAGADRTLAIRGYDAGGIQTHGGSATLNVQPGANPAIAIVLTPLAGDAPIEVTLGSFAVIVTPAIDSLLVGDTIPVTATILDANGTPVPAQVVWGVLSPKVASVVSTGTQTARITAIRPGRTTVVATYGGTAGPAAIAVRGWYAAPNGSSGGDGSRQPWDLQTALHGGNGKVQPGDTVWLRGGTYTSATPFNSTLTGTASAPVVVRQYPGERAILNASGATSPTSRGDFFTAAGNYSTFWGFEVMDSDPDRTVDTRPNMIIVHASHVKLINLIVHDGGIGFYTFADPVDIEIYGCLAYNNGWQESVFGNGHGIYAKSNAGPIYLRDNILFNQFGYGIHIFTILGQDGLTNLHAEGNVAFNNGAVTTDPVNSPSANILVGGSEPVRNGTLVDNMTYFSPNVGVHNLLVGFSMTANQDITVRNNYAVGGMLLLEVGRWQSFTMTDNSLFGATSDMIWLRDSTLSGFQLANNRYYRDSSADAWGYRNTDYHFAPWQQITGVGASDRAALSPPAEPKVFLRPNRYEPGRANLIIYNWSRQAAVPVDLSGVVQVGDVYEIRNVQNFFGAAVATGTYGGGPVDVPMSGVTPVPPIGGSPTPPPQTGPDFGVFVVTSRRPS
;
A
#
# COMPACT_ATOMS: atom_id res chain seq x y z
N MET A 1 36.25 -40.97 3.88
CA MET A 1 36.38 -41.22 5.32
C MET A 1 35.24 -40.52 6.06
N LEU A 2 34.61 -41.32 6.86
CA LEU A 2 33.35 -41.14 7.59
C LEU A 2 33.38 -40.05 8.66
N ARG A 3 32.14 -39.65 9.05
CA ARG A 3 31.65 -39.14 10.35
C ARG A 3 31.61 -37.60 10.45
N THR A 4 30.57 -36.91 11.00
CA THR A 4 29.37 -37.31 11.78
C THR A 4 28.40 -36.13 11.81
N ARG A 5 27.09 -36.45 11.81
CA ARG A 5 25.96 -35.52 12.05
C ARG A 5 25.99 -34.91 13.45
N ARG A 6 25.59 -33.66 13.59
CA ARG A 6 24.85 -33.18 14.78
C ARG A 6 23.68 -32.29 14.34
N LEU A 7 22.49 -32.79 14.60
CA LEU A 7 21.24 -32.04 14.61
C LEU A 7 21.20 -31.08 15.80
N TRP A 8 20.78 -29.87 15.57
CA TRP A 8 20.18 -29.02 16.60
C TRP A 8 18.76 -28.68 16.20
N LEU A 9 17.79 -29.17 16.98
CA LEU A 9 16.40 -28.71 16.98
C LEU A 9 16.35 -27.33 17.64
N GLY A 10 15.96 -26.32 16.89
CA GLY A 10 15.49 -25.06 17.40
C GLY A 10 13.98 -25.01 17.30
N ALA A 11 13.30 -25.00 18.44
CA ALA A 11 11.85 -24.84 18.51
C ALA A 11 11.47 -23.43 18.12
N ALA A 12 10.80 -23.26 16.97
CA ALA A 12 10.17 -22.02 16.61
C ALA A 12 8.76 -21.97 17.23
N LEU A 13 8.57 -21.05 18.17
CA LEU A 13 7.26 -20.73 18.74
C LEU A 13 6.51 -19.84 17.75
N VAL A 14 5.56 -20.41 17.02
CA VAL A 14 4.68 -19.67 16.13
C VAL A 14 3.49 -19.16 16.95
N PHE A 15 3.42 -17.84 17.19
CA PHE A 15 2.21 -17.16 17.65
C PHE A 15 1.31 -16.89 16.45
N THR A 16 0.28 -17.70 16.27
CA THR A 16 -0.82 -17.40 15.34
C THR A 16 -1.87 -16.57 16.08
N LEU A 17 -1.98 -15.28 15.74
CA LEU A 17 -3.18 -14.51 16.05
C LEU A 17 -4.32 -15.00 15.15
N GLY A 18 -5.27 -15.69 15.75
CA GLY A 18 -6.53 -16.04 15.10
C GLY A 18 -7.43 -14.82 14.94
N LEU A 19 -7.69 -14.41 13.71
CA LEU A 19 -8.81 -13.55 13.35
C LEU A 19 -10.09 -14.39 13.55
N ALA A 20 -10.94 -13.97 14.49
CA ALA A 20 -12.27 -14.55 14.66
C ALA A 20 -13.16 -14.11 13.50
N SER A 21 -13.23 -14.92 12.44
CA SER A 21 -14.36 -14.91 11.52
C SER A 21 -15.50 -15.71 12.18
N CYS A 22 -16.69 -15.13 12.24
CA CYS A 22 -17.90 -15.86 12.55
C CYS A 22 -18.17 -16.92 11.48
N LEU A 23 -17.63 -18.11 11.69
CA LEU A 23 -18.12 -19.33 11.08
C LEU A 23 -18.75 -20.13 12.22
N SER A 24 -20.03 -20.42 12.09
CA SER A 24 -20.73 -21.38 12.94
C SER A 24 -20.01 -22.71 12.85
N GLU A 25 -19.25 -23.06 13.91
CA GLU A 25 -18.73 -24.41 14.03
C GLU A 25 -19.90 -25.40 14.20
N PRO A 26 -19.80 -26.62 13.67
CA PRO A 26 -20.79 -27.66 13.94
C PRO A 26 -20.78 -27.95 15.44
N THR A 27 -21.95 -27.86 16.05
CA THR A 27 -22.19 -28.20 17.44
C THR A 27 -21.67 -29.61 17.70
N ASP A 28 -20.57 -29.69 18.47
CA ASP A 28 -20.15 -30.95 19.10
C ASP A 28 -21.25 -31.33 20.12
N SER A 29 -22.07 -32.29 19.72
CA SER A 29 -23.23 -32.75 20.49
C SER A 29 -22.77 -33.68 21.59
N GLY A 30 -22.24 -33.14 22.70
CA GLY A 30 -21.88 -34.00 23.82
C GLY A 30 -21.45 -33.32 25.11
N ARG A 31 -20.98 -32.08 25.08
CA ARG A 31 -20.57 -31.40 26.32
C ARG A 31 -21.43 -30.16 26.57
N PRO A 32 -22.04 -30.02 27.76
CA PRO A 32 -22.81 -28.84 28.09
C PRO A 32 -21.89 -27.61 28.03
N PRO A 33 -22.37 -26.44 27.52
CA PRO A 33 -21.57 -25.23 27.44
C PRO A 33 -21.06 -24.84 28.84
N GLU A 34 -19.82 -24.39 28.93
CA GLU A 34 -19.19 -24.00 30.18
C GLU A 34 -19.56 -22.54 30.54
N ALA A 35 -19.77 -22.32 31.84
CA ALA A 35 -19.93 -21.00 32.45
C ALA A 35 -18.74 -20.67 33.34
N ARG A 36 -18.37 -19.38 33.36
CA ARG A 36 -17.33 -18.86 34.24
C ARG A 36 -17.95 -17.97 35.30
N LEU A 37 -17.75 -18.31 36.56
CA LEU A 37 -18.21 -17.52 37.71
C LEU A 37 -16.99 -16.99 38.45
N LEU A 38 -16.97 -15.68 38.72
CA LEU A 38 -15.97 -15.07 39.58
C LEU A 38 -16.44 -15.13 41.02
N LEU A 39 -15.61 -15.67 41.89
CA LEU A 39 -15.79 -15.73 43.34
C LEU A 39 -14.96 -14.63 44.00
N ARG A 40 -15.56 -13.92 44.96
CA ARG A 40 -14.89 -12.95 45.81
C ARG A 40 -15.37 -13.06 47.23
N ALA A 41 -14.46 -13.00 48.19
CA ALA A 41 -14.75 -12.89 49.60
C ALA A 41 -13.68 -12.06 50.31
N ASP A 42 -14.05 -11.25 51.27
CA ASP A 42 -13.14 -10.63 52.21
C ASP A 42 -12.99 -11.56 53.44
N VAL A 43 -11.79 -12.06 53.64
CA VAL A 43 -11.42 -12.96 54.71
C VAL A 43 -10.43 -12.32 55.69
N SER A 44 -10.19 -11.01 55.56
CA SER A 44 -9.18 -10.28 56.33
C SER A 44 -9.41 -10.25 57.83
N ALA A 45 -10.69 -10.37 58.25
CA ALA A 45 -11.11 -10.39 59.67
C ALA A 45 -11.24 -11.80 60.23
N THR A 46 -10.76 -12.83 59.55
CA THR A 46 -10.92 -14.25 59.89
C THR A 46 -9.62 -15.01 59.92
N ALA A 47 -9.63 -16.21 60.49
CA ALA A 47 -8.47 -17.12 60.48
C ALA A 47 -8.31 -17.94 59.20
N VAL A 48 -9.15 -17.68 58.17
CA VAL A 48 -9.14 -18.46 56.93
C VAL A 48 -7.87 -18.21 56.11
N ALA A 49 -7.09 -19.28 55.86
CA ALA A 49 -5.91 -19.31 55.05
C ALA A 49 -6.12 -19.96 53.69
N THR A 50 -7.12 -20.81 53.54
CA THR A 50 -7.48 -21.47 52.26
C THR A 50 -9.01 -21.52 52.12
N LEU A 51 -9.50 -21.21 50.92
CA LEU A 51 -10.90 -21.32 50.55
C LEU A 51 -11.05 -22.36 49.43
N VAL A 52 -11.93 -23.34 49.65
CA VAL A 52 -12.20 -24.41 48.67
C VAL A 52 -13.65 -24.37 48.27
N VAL A 53 -13.91 -24.45 46.98
CA VAL A 53 -15.25 -24.58 46.40
C VAL A 53 -15.40 -25.96 45.81
N GLU A 54 -16.41 -26.70 46.24
CA GLU A 54 -16.81 -27.97 45.66
C GLU A 54 -18.13 -27.76 44.91
N VAL A 55 -18.18 -28.16 43.65
CA VAL A 55 -19.38 -28.08 42.81
C VAL A 55 -19.88 -29.48 42.50
N THR A 56 -21.17 -29.72 42.86
CA THR A 56 -21.87 -30.96 42.56
C THR A 56 -23.16 -30.69 41.80
N ALA A 57 -23.56 -31.64 40.95
CA ALA A 57 -24.87 -31.66 40.29
C ALA A 57 -25.13 -33.09 39.76
N PRO A 58 -26.38 -33.43 39.39
CA PRO A 58 -26.73 -34.75 38.89
C PRO A 58 -25.92 -35.20 37.66
N ASP A 59 -25.49 -34.24 36.85
CA ASP A 59 -24.69 -34.42 35.60
C ASP A 59 -23.21 -34.11 35.79
N ILE A 60 -22.72 -33.84 36.98
CA ILE A 60 -21.33 -33.59 37.33
C ILE A 60 -20.78 -34.73 38.19
N SER A 61 -19.97 -35.61 37.59
CA SER A 61 -19.31 -36.72 38.30
C SER A 61 -17.91 -36.93 37.68
N PRO A 62 -16.81 -36.86 38.46
CA PRO A 62 -16.76 -36.53 39.91
C PRO A 62 -17.07 -35.05 40.18
N ALA A 63 -17.27 -34.67 41.42
CA ALA A 63 -17.41 -33.28 41.86
C ALA A 63 -16.21 -32.42 41.43
N LEU A 64 -16.47 -31.19 41.04
CA LEU A 64 -15.41 -30.25 40.68
C LEU A 64 -14.91 -29.51 41.92
N LEU A 65 -13.57 -29.46 42.11
CA LEU A 65 -12.94 -28.79 43.24
C LEU A 65 -12.07 -27.62 42.76
N PHE A 66 -12.26 -26.48 43.39
CA PHE A 66 -11.51 -25.27 43.12
C PHE A 66 -10.88 -24.72 44.39
N ASN A 67 -9.54 -24.52 44.35
CA ASN A 67 -8.86 -23.81 45.41
C ASN A 67 -8.79 -22.33 45.04
N ILE A 68 -9.33 -21.46 45.88
CA ILE A 68 -9.36 -20.03 45.65
C ILE A 68 -8.21 -19.37 46.41
N PRO A 69 -7.30 -18.70 45.73
CA PRO A 69 -6.15 -18.04 46.33
C PRO A 69 -6.59 -16.88 47.23
N ILE A 70 -5.93 -16.72 48.37
CA ILE A 70 -6.12 -15.61 49.30
C ILE A 70 -4.87 -14.71 49.22
N VAL A 71 -5.04 -13.45 48.86
CA VAL A 71 -3.98 -12.47 48.81
C VAL A 71 -4.39 -11.24 49.59
N ALA A 72 -3.58 -10.83 50.55
CA ALA A 72 -3.83 -9.66 51.43
C ALA A 72 -5.26 -9.64 52.04
N GLY A 73 -5.74 -10.80 52.51
CA GLY A 73 -7.07 -10.94 53.15
C GLY A 73 -8.24 -11.00 52.19
N ALA A 74 -8.03 -11.01 50.89
CA ALA A 74 -9.07 -11.18 49.89
C ALA A 74 -8.94 -12.53 49.17
N ALA A 75 -9.99 -13.32 49.15
CA ALA A 75 -10.13 -14.52 48.35
C ALA A 75 -10.76 -14.15 47.01
N THR A 76 -10.04 -14.35 45.89
CA THR A 76 -10.57 -14.06 44.55
C THR A 76 -10.15 -15.15 43.58
N GLY A 77 -11.11 -15.72 42.84
CA GLY A 77 -10.85 -16.76 41.87
C GLY A 77 -11.98 -16.95 40.88
N THR A 78 -11.65 -17.55 39.74
CA THR A 78 -12.65 -17.91 38.73
C THR A 78 -12.89 -19.42 38.77
N ILE A 79 -14.16 -19.83 38.88
CA ILE A 79 -14.58 -21.22 38.75
C ILE A 79 -15.21 -21.43 37.37
N THR A 80 -14.83 -22.48 36.70
CA THR A 80 -15.39 -22.84 35.39
C THR A 80 -16.14 -24.16 35.54
N LEU A 81 -17.42 -24.15 35.23
CA LEU A 81 -18.27 -25.34 35.40
C LEU A 81 -19.27 -25.47 34.25
N PRO A 82 -19.77 -26.70 33.96
CA PRO A 82 -20.82 -26.88 32.97
C PRO A 82 -22.10 -26.12 33.36
N ALA A 83 -22.67 -25.38 32.42
CA ALA A 83 -23.95 -24.72 32.58
C ALA A 83 -25.07 -25.78 32.79
N GLY A 84 -26.07 -25.45 33.61
CA GLY A 84 -27.20 -26.34 33.87
C GLY A 84 -27.93 -25.99 35.16
N ALA A 85 -28.98 -26.73 35.44
CA ALA A 85 -29.79 -26.59 36.68
C ALA A 85 -29.13 -27.31 37.86
N ASP A 86 -29.54 -26.92 39.06
CA ASP A 86 -29.23 -27.59 40.33
C ASP A 86 -27.73 -27.73 40.63
N ARG A 87 -26.94 -26.75 40.25
CA ARG A 87 -25.51 -26.67 40.61
C ARG A 87 -25.39 -26.31 42.09
N THR A 88 -24.99 -27.27 42.94
CA THR A 88 -24.72 -27.01 44.35
C THR A 88 -23.26 -26.68 44.57
N LEU A 89 -23.00 -25.47 45.06
CA LEU A 89 -21.69 -24.99 45.43
C LEU A 89 -21.54 -25.03 46.94
N ALA A 90 -20.68 -25.90 47.46
CA ALA A 90 -20.28 -25.93 48.86
C ALA A 90 -18.94 -25.25 49.03
N ILE A 91 -18.86 -24.21 49.83
CA ILE A 91 -17.68 -23.40 50.06
C ILE A 91 -17.20 -23.62 51.50
N ARG A 92 -15.92 -23.99 51.65
CA ARG A 92 -15.30 -24.26 52.96
C ARG A 92 -14.04 -23.42 53.13
N GLY A 93 -13.92 -22.77 54.27
CA GLY A 93 -12.73 -22.04 54.70
C GLY A 93 -11.93 -22.88 55.70
N TYR A 94 -10.61 -22.94 55.49
CA TYR A 94 -9.66 -23.66 56.33
C TYR A 94 -8.61 -22.70 56.89
N ASP A 95 -8.21 -22.89 58.11
CA ASP A 95 -7.08 -22.17 58.71
C ASP A 95 -5.71 -22.67 58.18
N ALA A 96 -4.62 -22.07 58.67
CA ALA A 96 -3.26 -22.45 58.27
C ALA A 96 -2.87 -23.86 58.71
N GLY A 97 -3.56 -24.44 59.64
CA GLY A 97 -3.41 -25.82 60.13
C GLY A 97 -4.24 -26.84 59.31
N GLY A 98 -5.06 -26.39 58.36
CA GLY A 98 -5.94 -27.24 57.56
C GLY A 98 -7.23 -27.63 58.27
N ILE A 99 -7.59 -26.98 59.39
CA ILE A 99 -8.83 -27.20 60.11
C ILE A 99 -9.96 -26.33 59.46
N GLN A 100 -11.10 -26.93 59.15
CA GLN A 100 -12.24 -26.20 58.63
C GLN A 100 -12.79 -25.23 59.67
N THR A 101 -12.79 -23.94 59.34
CA THR A 101 -13.28 -22.87 60.24
C THR A 101 -14.64 -22.32 59.76
N HIS A 102 -14.95 -22.37 58.50
CA HIS A 102 -16.17 -21.81 57.92
C HIS A 102 -16.78 -22.76 56.89
N GLY A 103 -18.12 -22.68 56.73
CA GLY A 103 -18.82 -23.42 55.69
C GLY A 103 -20.14 -22.77 55.29
N GLY A 104 -20.45 -22.89 54.01
CA GLY A 104 -21.71 -22.43 53.43
C GLY A 104 -21.96 -23.09 52.09
N SER A 105 -23.20 -23.12 51.64
CA SER A 105 -23.57 -23.67 50.35
C SER A 105 -24.77 -22.96 49.74
N ALA A 106 -24.86 -23.02 48.41
CA ALA A 106 -26.04 -22.57 47.64
C ALA A 106 -26.24 -23.49 46.43
N THR A 107 -27.50 -23.70 46.07
CA THR A 107 -27.86 -24.38 44.83
C THR A 107 -28.42 -23.36 43.85
N LEU A 108 -27.94 -23.34 42.62
CA LEU A 108 -28.31 -22.37 41.60
C LEU A 108 -28.36 -22.98 40.22
N ASN A 109 -29.11 -22.35 39.32
CA ASN A 109 -29.10 -22.66 37.92
C ASN A 109 -28.03 -21.78 37.22
N VAL A 110 -27.04 -22.41 36.60
CA VAL A 110 -25.94 -21.71 35.91
C VAL A 110 -26.19 -21.72 34.42
N GLN A 111 -26.17 -20.52 33.81
CA GLN A 111 -26.37 -20.35 32.39
C GLN A 111 -25.04 -20.14 31.65
N PRO A 112 -24.94 -20.50 30.35
CA PRO A 112 -23.83 -20.07 29.52
C PRO A 112 -23.80 -18.54 29.43
N GLY A 113 -22.66 -17.92 29.72
CA GLY A 113 -22.51 -16.45 29.67
C GLY A 113 -22.79 -15.76 31.01
N ALA A 114 -23.65 -14.73 31.03
CA ALA A 114 -23.91 -13.93 32.21
C ALA A 114 -24.78 -14.66 33.26
N ASN A 115 -24.31 -14.68 34.51
CA ASN A 115 -25.04 -15.24 35.67
C ASN A 115 -25.23 -14.15 36.70
N PRO A 116 -26.43 -13.99 37.29
CA PRO A 116 -26.69 -13.07 38.36
C PRO A 116 -25.71 -13.26 39.54
N ALA A 117 -25.31 -12.17 40.17
CA ALA A 117 -24.53 -12.26 41.39
C ALA A 117 -25.37 -12.83 42.53
N ILE A 118 -24.83 -13.80 43.25
CA ILE A 118 -25.39 -14.34 44.45
C ILE A 118 -24.46 -14.15 45.64
N ALA A 119 -24.97 -13.96 46.81
CA ALA A 119 -24.23 -13.95 48.06
C ALA A 119 -24.41 -15.30 48.77
N ILE A 120 -23.31 -15.91 49.19
CA ILE A 120 -23.27 -17.12 50.02
C ILE A 120 -22.61 -16.74 51.34
N VAL A 121 -23.33 -16.87 52.40
CA VAL A 121 -22.76 -16.61 53.75
C VAL A 121 -22.10 -17.88 54.27
N LEU A 122 -20.78 -17.81 54.53
CA LEU A 122 -20.05 -18.86 55.23
C LEU A 122 -20.17 -18.63 56.73
N THR A 123 -20.82 -19.55 57.39
CA THR A 123 -21.00 -19.51 58.86
C THR A 123 -19.75 -20.03 59.55
N PRO A 124 -19.23 -19.33 60.59
CA PRO A 124 -18.12 -19.86 61.36
C PRO A 124 -18.54 -21.08 62.19
N LEU A 125 -17.65 -22.08 62.23
CA LEU A 125 -17.86 -23.31 63.01
C LEU A 125 -17.52 -23.09 64.50
N ALA A 126 -16.68 -22.10 64.79
CA ALA A 126 -16.33 -21.66 66.14
C ALA A 126 -15.77 -20.24 66.14
N GLY A 127 -16.37 -19.34 66.87
CA GLY A 127 -15.80 -18.09 67.39
C GLY A 127 -15.27 -17.03 66.41
N ASP A 128 -15.52 -17.16 65.14
CA ASP A 128 -15.00 -16.28 64.07
C ASP A 128 -16.15 -15.45 63.42
N ALA A 129 -15.84 -14.49 62.57
CA ALA A 129 -16.83 -13.65 61.87
C ALA A 129 -17.38 -14.36 60.63
N PRO A 130 -18.69 -14.19 60.29
CA PRO A 130 -19.23 -14.72 59.01
C PRO A 130 -18.54 -14.07 57.79
N ILE A 131 -18.35 -14.87 56.76
CA ILE A 131 -17.77 -14.42 55.46
C ILE A 131 -18.87 -14.38 54.42
N GLU A 132 -19.05 -13.26 53.75
CA GLU A 132 -19.90 -13.15 52.58
C GLU A 132 -19.11 -13.42 51.31
N VAL A 133 -19.50 -14.42 50.55
CA VAL A 133 -18.90 -14.77 49.26
C VAL A 133 -19.82 -14.31 48.14
N THR A 134 -19.39 -13.45 47.28
CA THR A 134 -20.12 -13.01 46.08
C THR A 134 -19.67 -13.83 44.88
N LEU A 135 -20.63 -14.41 44.15
CA LEU A 135 -20.43 -15.15 42.92
C LEU A 135 -21.26 -14.53 41.78
N GLY A 136 -20.67 -14.30 40.62
CA GLY A 136 -21.39 -13.81 39.43
C GLY A 136 -20.48 -13.44 38.28
N SER A 137 -21.08 -12.98 37.19
CA SER A 137 -20.36 -12.43 36.03
C SER A 137 -20.30 -10.92 36.15
N PHE A 138 -19.20 -10.31 35.66
CA PHE A 138 -19.00 -8.87 35.67
C PHE A 138 -18.86 -8.35 34.24
N ALA A 139 -19.32 -7.12 33.98
CA ALA A 139 -18.98 -6.35 32.79
C ALA A 139 -18.07 -5.19 33.21
N VAL A 140 -17.06 -4.90 32.38
CA VAL A 140 -16.17 -3.73 32.56
C VAL A 140 -16.35 -2.81 31.37
N ILE A 141 -16.79 -1.57 31.59
CA ILE A 141 -17.10 -0.58 30.58
C ILE A 141 -16.17 0.63 30.78
N VAL A 142 -15.42 1.00 29.78
CA VAL A 142 -14.56 2.21 29.81
C VAL A 142 -15.31 3.38 29.19
N THR A 143 -15.38 4.50 29.91
CA THR A 143 -16.02 5.74 29.47
C THR A 143 -15.10 6.95 29.67
N PRO A 144 -15.17 8.00 28.80
CA PRO A 144 -15.97 8.07 27.58
C PRO A 144 -15.43 7.14 26.49
N ALA A 145 -16.25 6.81 25.49
CA ALA A 145 -15.78 6.20 24.26
C ALA A 145 -14.86 7.21 23.54
N ILE A 146 -13.71 6.74 23.04
CA ILE A 146 -12.69 7.61 22.43
C ILE A 146 -12.49 7.19 20.99
N ASP A 147 -12.96 8.01 20.04
CA ASP A 147 -12.77 7.72 18.60
C ASP A 147 -11.37 8.08 18.12
N SER A 148 -10.86 9.25 18.52
CA SER A 148 -9.53 9.71 18.14
C SER A 148 -8.96 10.77 19.05
N LEU A 149 -7.63 10.78 19.19
CA LEU A 149 -6.83 11.79 19.90
C LEU A 149 -5.79 12.37 18.95
N LEU A 150 -5.35 13.61 19.23
CA LEU A 150 -4.14 14.16 18.62
C LEU A 150 -2.93 13.85 19.51
N VAL A 151 -1.75 13.78 18.92
CA VAL A 151 -0.50 13.61 19.71
C VAL A 151 -0.40 14.71 20.78
N GLY A 152 -0.11 14.31 22.01
CA GLY A 152 -0.06 15.17 23.19
C GLY A 152 -1.38 15.34 23.93
N ASP A 153 -2.51 14.90 23.39
CA ASP A 153 -3.78 14.93 24.08
C ASP A 153 -3.75 14.02 25.31
N THR A 154 -4.40 14.50 26.36
CA THR A 154 -4.57 13.76 27.60
C THR A 154 -6.05 13.75 27.98
N ILE A 155 -6.61 12.57 28.18
CA ILE A 155 -8.02 12.40 28.51
C ILE A 155 -8.20 11.56 29.77
N PRO A 156 -9.07 11.95 30.72
CA PRO A 156 -9.46 11.10 31.83
C PRO A 156 -10.45 10.04 31.35
N VAL A 157 -10.32 8.83 31.88
CA VAL A 157 -11.23 7.71 31.64
C VAL A 157 -11.65 7.06 32.94
N THR A 158 -12.87 6.50 32.96
CA THR A 158 -13.40 5.75 34.09
C THR A 158 -13.82 4.36 33.64
N ALA A 159 -13.47 3.35 34.40
CA ALA A 159 -13.96 1.99 34.22
C ALA A 159 -15.13 1.77 35.17
N THR A 160 -16.32 1.49 34.66
CA THR A 160 -17.46 1.07 35.44
C THR A 160 -17.51 -0.46 35.45
N ILE A 161 -17.48 -1.05 36.62
CA ILE A 161 -17.67 -2.49 36.82
C ILE A 161 -19.12 -2.70 37.15
N LEU A 162 -19.83 -3.51 36.39
CA LEU A 162 -21.20 -3.88 36.66
C LEU A 162 -21.25 -5.36 37.05
N ASP A 163 -22.01 -5.69 38.08
CA ASP A 163 -22.35 -7.07 38.36
C ASP A 163 -23.39 -7.60 37.35
N ALA A 164 -23.79 -8.85 37.52
CA ALA A 164 -24.75 -9.47 36.61
C ALA A 164 -26.17 -8.87 36.66
N ASN A 165 -26.47 -8.08 37.68
CA ASN A 165 -27.72 -7.33 37.82
C ASN A 165 -27.62 -5.91 37.22
N GLY A 166 -26.43 -5.55 36.67
CA GLY A 166 -26.17 -4.20 36.19
C GLY A 166 -25.86 -3.18 37.28
N THR A 167 -25.59 -3.62 38.52
CA THR A 167 -25.29 -2.74 39.65
C THR A 167 -23.79 -2.41 39.64
N PRO A 168 -23.39 -1.11 39.77
CA PRO A 168 -22.00 -0.74 39.86
C PRO A 168 -21.28 -1.31 41.08
N VAL A 169 -20.12 -1.93 40.85
CA VAL A 169 -19.26 -2.49 41.90
C VAL A 169 -18.03 -1.61 42.08
N PRO A 170 -17.81 -0.99 43.27
CA PRO A 170 -16.59 -0.26 43.56
C PRO A 170 -15.45 -1.25 43.82
N ALA A 171 -14.47 -1.30 42.87
CA ALA A 171 -13.33 -2.20 43.00
C ALA A 171 -12.11 -1.64 42.26
N GLN A 172 -10.91 -2.10 42.63
CA GLN A 172 -9.66 -1.69 41.98
C GLN A 172 -9.54 -2.31 40.59
N VAL A 173 -9.37 -1.47 39.58
CA VAL A 173 -9.14 -1.87 38.19
C VAL A 173 -7.66 -1.85 37.88
N VAL A 174 -7.19 -2.83 37.09
CA VAL A 174 -5.87 -2.84 36.49
C VAL A 174 -5.96 -2.27 35.08
N TRP A 175 -5.19 -1.20 34.84
CA TRP A 175 -5.15 -0.53 33.55
C TRP A 175 -3.94 -0.98 32.73
N GLY A 176 -4.13 -1.21 31.44
CA GLY A 176 -3.09 -1.57 30.48
C GLY A 176 -3.34 -0.94 29.12
N VAL A 177 -2.32 -0.95 28.25
CA VAL A 177 -2.39 -0.52 26.86
C VAL A 177 -1.63 -1.50 25.99
N LEU A 178 -2.22 -1.90 24.85
CA LEU A 178 -1.61 -2.91 23.97
C LEU A 178 -0.37 -2.38 23.22
N SER A 179 -0.36 -1.09 22.88
CA SER A 179 0.81 -0.45 22.21
C SER A 179 1.27 0.78 23.01
N PRO A 180 2.19 0.61 23.99
CA PRO A 180 2.70 1.71 24.81
C PRO A 180 3.42 2.82 24.03
N LYS A 181 3.86 2.53 22.80
CA LYS A 181 4.45 3.52 21.88
C LYS A 181 3.40 4.50 21.33
N VAL A 182 2.13 4.10 21.23
CA VAL A 182 1.04 4.92 20.65
C VAL A 182 0.36 5.75 21.73
N ALA A 183 0.07 5.16 22.88
CA ALA A 183 -0.51 5.86 24.03
C ALA A 183 0.00 5.26 25.33
N SER A 184 -0.02 6.05 26.41
CA SER A 184 0.18 5.56 27.77
C SER A 184 -1.10 5.67 28.57
N VAL A 185 -1.26 4.82 29.58
CA VAL A 185 -2.33 4.88 30.55
C VAL A 185 -1.76 4.85 31.96
N VAL A 186 -2.18 5.78 32.80
CA VAL A 186 -1.74 5.90 34.20
C VAL A 186 -2.99 5.92 35.09
N SER A 187 -3.07 4.99 36.05
CA SER A 187 -4.15 4.97 37.02
C SER A 187 -4.13 6.25 37.86
N THR A 188 -5.27 6.86 38.04
CA THR A 188 -5.47 8.08 38.87
C THR A 188 -6.38 7.83 40.07
N GLY A 189 -6.94 6.65 40.18
CA GLY A 189 -7.81 6.21 41.28
C GLY A 189 -8.19 4.75 41.14
N THR A 190 -9.12 4.25 41.96
CA THR A 190 -9.55 2.85 41.96
C THR A 190 -10.14 2.39 40.60
N GLN A 191 -10.94 3.26 39.98
CA GLN A 191 -11.62 2.99 38.70
C GLN A 191 -11.32 4.04 37.64
N THR A 192 -10.39 4.95 37.91
CA THR A 192 -10.06 6.05 37.00
C THR A 192 -8.62 5.96 36.51
N ALA A 193 -8.39 6.42 35.30
CA ALA A 193 -7.07 6.56 34.71
C ALA A 193 -6.99 7.77 33.79
N ARG A 194 -5.78 8.11 33.42
CA ARG A 194 -5.47 9.14 32.42
C ARG A 194 -4.74 8.50 31.25
N ILE A 195 -5.27 8.70 30.06
CA ILE A 195 -4.63 8.29 28.81
C ILE A 195 -3.91 9.49 28.22
N THR A 196 -2.68 9.29 27.76
CA THR A 196 -1.89 10.29 27.01
C THR A 196 -1.53 9.74 25.66
N ALA A 197 -1.90 10.45 24.58
CA ALA A 197 -1.55 10.12 23.21
C ALA A 197 -0.09 10.49 22.95
N ILE A 198 0.75 9.53 22.54
CA ILE A 198 2.20 9.69 22.38
C ILE A 198 2.59 9.81 20.92
N ARG A 199 2.09 8.91 20.07
CA ARG A 199 2.45 8.82 18.65
C ARG A 199 1.26 8.42 17.79
N PRO A 200 1.27 8.76 16.50
CA PRO A 200 0.25 8.31 15.57
C PRO A 200 0.14 6.78 15.52
N GLY A 201 -1.07 6.26 15.43
CA GLY A 201 -1.33 4.82 15.34
C GLY A 201 -2.65 4.43 16.00
N ARG A 202 -2.88 3.13 16.06
CA ARG A 202 -4.05 2.56 16.75
C ARG A 202 -3.58 1.70 17.92
N THR A 203 -4.28 1.80 19.03
CA THR A 203 -4.06 0.97 20.22
C THR A 203 -5.38 0.71 20.94
N THR A 204 -5.35 -0.19 21.92
CA THR A 204 -6.47 -0.44 22.80
C THR A 204 -5.99 -0.24 24.23
N VAL A 205 -6.67 0.61 24.97
CA VAL A 205 -6.55 0.68 26.43
C VAL A 205 -7.50 -0.35 27.01
N VAL A 206 -7.06 -1.07 28.01
CA VAL A 206 -7.81 -2.16 28.63
C VAL A 206 -7.91 -1.90 30.12
N ALA A 207 -9.13 -1.92 30.65
CA ALA A 207 -9.41 -1.97 32.07
C ALA A 207 -9.76 -3.41 32.45
N THR A 208 -9.10 -3.99 33.44
CA THR A 208 -9.31 -5.38 33.82
C THR A 208 -9.75 -5.48 35.29
N TYR A 209 -10.79 -6.23 35.53
CA TYR A 209 -11.25 -6.61 36.89
C TYR A 209 -11.67 -8.07 36.92
N GLY A 210 -11.16 -8.85 37.85
CA GLY A 210 -11.53 -10.25 38.06
C GLY A 210 -11.38 -11.13 36.82
N GLY A 211 -10.40 -10.85 35.96
CA GLY A 211 -10.20 -11.56 34.70
C GLY A 211 -11.08 -11.08 33.54
N THR A 212 -12.04 -10.18 33.77
CA THR A 212 -12.86 -9.57 32.72
C THR A 212 -12.21 -8.27 32.23
N ALA A 213 -12.09 -8.12 30.91
CA ALA A 213 -11.49 -6.97 30.26
C ALA A 213 -12.55 -6.05 29.64
N GLY A 214 -12.41 -4.74 29.90
CA GLY A 214 -13.15 -3.67 29.22
C GLY A 214 -12.23 -2.94 28.25
N PRO A 215 -12.30 -3.21 26.93
CA PRO A 215 -11.44 -2.55 25.96
C PRO A 215 -11.98 -1.18 25.55
N ALA A 216 -11.07 -0.23 25.31
CA ALA A 216 -11.34 1.04 24.64
C ALA A 216 -10.35 1.22 23.49
N ALA A 217 -10.85 1.16 22.25
CA ALA A 217 -10.03 1.39 21.07
C ALA A 217 -9.71 2.88 20.92
N ILE A 218 -8.48 3.19 20.61
CA ILE A 218 -7.99 4.58 20.43
C ILE A 218 -7.24 4.68 19.12
N ALA A 219 -7.56 5.70 18.33
CA ALA A 219 -6.77 6.14 17.19
C ALA A 219 -6.06 7.44 17.54
N VAL A 220 -4.75 7.46 17.56
CA VAL A 220 -3.96 8.68 17.65
C VAL A 220 -3.63 9.15 16.23
N ARG A 221 -4.05 10.37 15.90
CA ARG A 221 -3.89 10.94 14.55
C ARG A 221 -2.43 11.33 14.31
N GLY A 222 -2.04 11.33 13.00
CA GLY A 222 -0.67 11.53 12.54
C GLY A 222 -0.13 12.95 12.66
N TRP A 223 1.12 13.09 12.23
CA TRP A 223 1.75 14.38 12.00
C TRP A 223 1.19 15.04 10.74
N TYR A 224 1.12 16.37 10.74
CA TYR A 224 0.55 17.13 9.63
C TYR A 224 1.50 18.21 9.12
N ALA A 225 1.61 18.33 7.79
CA ALA A 225 2.03 19.55 7.13
C ALA A 225 0.84 20.20 6.43
N ALA A 226 0.82 21.53 6.34
CA ALA A 226 -0.22 22.28 5.64
C ALA A 226 0.41 23.45 4.84
N PRO A 227 -0.25 23.91 3.74
CA PRO A 227 0.25 25.07 2.98
C PRO A 227 0.48 26.33 3.81
N ASN A 228 -0.33 26.54 4.83
CA ASN A 228 -0.22 27.64 5.79
C ASN A 228 0.42 27.19 7.12
N GLY A 229 1.11 26.06 7.14
CA GLY A 229 1.83 25.57 8.30
C GLY A 229 3.04 26.41 8.65
N SER A 230 3.62 26.16 9.82
CA SER A 230 4.72 26.95 10.38
C SER A 230 5.85 26.06 10.88
N SER A 231 7.09 26.51 10.72
CA SER A 231 8.28 25.86 11.29
C SER A 231 8.23 25.77 12.81
N GLY A 232 7.52 26.68 13.48
CA GLY A 232 7.26 26.67 14.92
C GLY A 232 6.04 25.83 15.33
N GLY A 233 5.34 25.21 14.40
CA GLY A 233 4.19 24.36 14.68
C GLY A 233 4.55 23.14 15.50
N ASP A 234 3.53 22.50 16.10
CA ASP A 234 3.72 21.26 16.86
C ASP A 234 3.55 19.99 16.00
N GLY A 235 3.13 20.15 14.73
CA GLY A 235 2.85 19.08 13.78
C GLY A 235 1.56 18.32 14.03
N SER A 236 0.76 18.75 15.02
CA SER A 236 -0.49 18.10 15.39
C SER A 236 -1.65 19.09 15.30
N ARG A 237 -1.82 19.97 16.28
CA ARG A 237 -2.86 21.01 16.27
C ARG A 237 -2.47 22.20 15.40
N GLN A 238 -1.18 22.49 15.36
CA GLN A 238 -0.56 23.51 14.53
C GLN A 238 0.34 22.81 13.51
N PRO A 239 -0.15 22.54 12.29
CA PRO A 239 0.62 21.84 11.27
C PRO A 239 1.96 22.55 10.98
N TRP A 240 2.97 21.77 10.62
CA TRP A 240 4.23 22.30 10.10
C TRP A 240 4.08 22.83 8.69
N ASP A 241 4.97 23.75 8.29
CA ASP A 241 5.27 23.91 6.87
C ASP A 241 5.90 22.62 6.32
N LEU A 242 5.87 22.48 5.00
CA LEU A 242 6.30 21.23 4.37
C LEU A 242 7.78 20.92 4.62
N GLN A 243 8.67 21.94 4.51
CA GLN A 243 10.11 21.69 4.68
C GLN A 243 10.46 21.25 6.10
N THR A 244 9.84 21.85 7.10
CA THR A 244 10.00 21.42 8.50
C THR A 244 9.53 19.97 8.69
N ALA A 245 8.39 19.61 8.12
CA ALA A 245 7.88 18.23 8.17
C ALA A 245 8.82 17.23 7.51
N LEU A 246 9.36 17.57 6.33
CA LEU A 246 10.30 16.75 5.56
C LEU A 246 11.69 16.61 6.23
N HIS A 247 12.03 17.54 7.13
CA HIS A 247 13.23 17.46 7.99
C HIS A 247 12.97 16.81 9.36
N GLY A 248 11.86 16.09 9.51
CA GLY A 248 11.57 15.32 10.71
C GLY A 248 10.82 16.08 11.80
N GLY A 249 10.20 17.24 11.49
CA GLY A 249 9.34 17.95 12.41
C GLY A 249 10.04 18.33 13.72
N ASN A 250 11.25 18.89 13.63
CA ASN A 250 12.09 19.24 14.78
C ASN A 250 12.42 18.01 15.68
N GLY A 251 12.68 16.85 15.03
CA GLY A 251 13.05 15.60 15.70
C GLY A 251 11.88 14.79 16.25
N LYS A 252 10.64 15.19 15.98
CA LYS A 252 9.44 14.48 16.46
C LYS A 252 9.06 13.27 15.58
N VAL A 253 9.27 13.35 14.27
CA VAL A 253 8.97 12.25 13.34
C VAL A 253 9.98 11.12 13.56
N GLN A 254 9.50 9.92 13.78
CA GLN A 254 10.30 8.73 14.06
C GLN A 254 10.04 7.64 13.01
N PRO A 255 10.93 6.65 12.86
CA PRO A 255 10.67 5.48 12.03
C PRO A 255 9.31 4.85 12.31
N GLY A 256 8.51 4.63 11.25
CA GLY A 256 7.14 4.10 11.31
C GLY A 256 6.04 5.16 11.39
N ASP A 257 6.40 6.43 11.48
CA ASP A 257 5.41 7.51 11.48
C ASP A 257 4.90 7.85 10.08
N THR A 258 3.71 8.45 10.04
CA THR A 258 3.14 9.05 8.84
C THR A 258 3.01 10.55 9.00
N VAL A 259 3.54 11.29 8.04
CA VAL A 259 3.33 12.74 7.85
C VAL A 259 2.23 12.92 6.81
N TRP A 260 1.12 13.51 7.22
CA TRP A 260 -0.02 13.77 6.36
C TRP A 260 0.06 15.18 5.75
N LEU A 261 0.01 15.26 4.43
CA LEU A 261 -0.08 16.52 3.70
C LEU A 261 -1.53 16.94 3.59
N ARG A 262 -1.89 18.06 4.21
CA ARG A 262 -3.23 18.65 4.08
C ARG A 262 -3.41 19.24 2.69
N GLY A 263 -4.65 19.31 2.24
CA GLY A 263 -4.99 19.83 0.91
C GLY A 263 -4.62 21.29 0.72
N GLY A 264 -4.33 21.63 -0.53
CA GLY A 264 -3.92 22.95 -0.98
C GLY A 264 -2.54 22.95 -1.63
N THR A 265 -2.06 24.14 -2.03
CA THR A 265 -0.82 24.28 -2.78
C THR A 265 0.33 24.68 -1.85
N TYR A 266 1.37 23.87 -1.87
CA TYR A 266 2.65 24.11 -1.20
C TYR A 266 3.60 24.79 -2.18
N THR A 267 4.05 25.98 -1.87
CA THR A 267 5.04 26.72 -2.64
C THR A 267 6.26 27.01 -1.76
N SER A 268 7.43 27.13 -2.38
CA SER A 268 8.67 27.48 -1.70
C SER A 268 9.56 28.27 -2.63
N ALA A 269 10.31 29.23 -2.09
CA ALA A 269 11.36 29.92 -2.82
C ALA A 269 12.59 29.04 -3.08
N THR A 270 12.69 27.89 -2.41
CA THR A 270 13.79 26.91 -2.55
C THR A 270 13.20 25.51 -2.75
N PRO A 271 13.95 24.62 -3.42
CA PRO A 271 13.54 23.22 -3.56
C PRO A 271 13.27 22.54 -2.21
N PHE A 272 12.33 21.60 -2.20
CA PHE A 272 12.05 20.74 -1.07
C PHE A 272 13.05 19.60 -0.95
N ASN A 273 13.53 19.33 0.25
CA ASN A 273 14.43 18.21 0.52
C ASN A 273 13.91 17.38 1.70
N SER A 274 13.70 16.09 1.48
CA SER A 274 13.28 15.16 2.53
C SER A 274 14.46 14.36 3.07
N THR A 275 14.80 14.54 4.33
CA THR A 275 15.79 13.77 5.08
C THR A 275 15.15 12.71 5.98
N LEU A 276 13.85 12.49 5.85
CA LEU A 276 13.09 11.52 6.63
C LEU A 276 13.62 10.11 6.41
N THR A 277 14.16 9.51 7.46
CA THR A 277 14.76 8.18 7.42
C THR A 277 14.01 7.23 8.33
N GLY A 278 13.54 6.14 7.74
CA GLY A 278 12.91 5.03 8.46
C GLY A 278 13.87 3.86 8.70
N THR A 279 13.31 2.69 8.88
CA THR A 279 14.02 1.40 8.91
C THR A 279 13.28 0.39 8.03
N ALA A 280 13.90 -0.75 7.73
CA ALA A 280 13.26 -1.81 6.93
C ALA A 280 11.92 -2.28 7.52
N SER A 281 11.80 -2.35 8.86
CA SER A 281 10.57 -2.76 9.55
C SER A 281 9.63 -1.60 9.88
N ALA A 282 10.08 -0.35 9.74
CA ALA A 282 9.34 0.84 10.14
C ALA A 282 9.69 2.02 9.20
N PRO A 283 9.30 1.98 7.92
CA PRO A 283 9.53 3.09 7.00
C PRO A 283 8.75 4.33 7.43
N VAL A 284 9.28 5.52 7.13
CA VAL A 284 8.53 6.77 7.30
C VAL A 284 7.69 7.01 6.04
N VAL A 285 6.45 7.43 6.24
CA VAL A 285 5.50 7.69 5.14
C VAL A 285 5.15 9.17 5.09
N VAL A 286 5.28 9.78 3.93
CA VAL A 286 4.72 11.12 3.62
C VAL A 286 3.55 10.91 2.67
N ARG A 287 2.35 11.30 3.08
CA ARG A 287 1.15 10.94 2.34
C ARG A 287 0.11 12.05 2.32
N GLN A 288 -0.56 12.22 1.18
CA GLN A 288 -1.74 13.08 1.07
C GLN A 288 -2.83 12.64 2.06
N TYR A 289 -3.46 13.62 2.74
CA TYR A 289 -4.59 13.32 3.63
C TYR A 289 -5.80 12.80 2.83
N PRO A 290 -6.47 11.76 3.30
CA PRO A 290 -7.58 11.17 2.56
C PRO A 290 -8.67 12.17 2.20
N GLY A 291 -9.08 12.18 0.93
CA GLY A 291 -10.12 13.08 0.42
C GLY A 291 -9.68 14.52 0.16
N GLU A 292 -8.42 14.87 0.42
CA GLU A 292 -7.84 16.19 0.12
C GLU A 292 -6.85 16.09 -1.04
N ARG A 293 -6.59 17.19 -1.74
CA ARG A 293 -5.59 17.27 -2.81
C ARG A 293 -4.43 18.16 -2.35
N ALA A 294 -3.26 17.56 -2.14
CA ALA A 294 -2.03 18.24 -1.80
C ALA A 294 -1.17 18.43 -3.06
N ILE A 295 -0.82 19.67 -3.40
CA ILE A 295 -0.10 20.04 -4.62
C ILE A 295 1.22 20.69 -4.22
N LEU A 296 2.34 20.12 -4.62
CA LEU A 296 3.66 20.75 -4.53
C LEU A 296 3.93 21.45 -5.85
N ASN A 297 3.99 22.79 -5.82
CA ASN A 297 4.16 23.59 -7.02
C ASN A 297 5.58 24.20 -7.08
N ALA A 298 6.28 23.89 -8.16
CA ALA A 298 7.65 24.33 -8.37
C ALA A 298 7.79 25.80 -8.81
N SER A 299 6.69 26.41 -9.29
CA SER A 299 6.72 27.81 -9.74
C SER A 299 7.21 28.75 -8.65
N GLY A 300 8.25 29.54 -8.99
CA GLY A 300 8.90 30.45 -8.04
C GLY A 300 10.02 29.85 -7.20
N ALA A 301 10.23 28.54 -7.26
CA ALA A 301 11.40 27.91 -6.65
C ALA A 301 12.65 28.22 -7.50
N THR A 302 13.55 29.03 -6.97
CA THR A 302 14.79 29.35 -7.66
C THR A 302 15.86 28.29 -7.36
N SER A 303 16.26 27.54 -8.37
CA SER A 303 17.50 26.78 -8.31
C SER A 303 18.67 27.67 -8.72
N PRO A 304 19.84 27.57 -8.04
CA PRO A 304 21.04 28.30 -8.45
C PRO A 304 21.64 27.83 -9.77
N THR A 305 21.15 26.73 -10.32
CA THR A 305 21.58 26.14 -11.59
C THR A 305 20.38 25.86 -12.47
N SER A 306 20.49 26.09 -13.77
CA SER A 306 19.54 25.60 -14.76
C SER A 306 19.30 24.10 -14.52
N ARG A 307 18.04 23.63 -14.58
CA ARG A 307 17.62 22.26 -14.26
C ARG A 307 17.84 21.86 -12.79
N GLY A 308 17.53 22.76 -11.85
CA GLY A 308 17.54 22.40 -10.44
C GLY A 308 16.55 21.28 -10.12
N ASP A 309 16.79 20.58 -9.03
CA ASP A 309 15.88 19.57 -8.50
C ASP A 309 14.84 20.26 -7.62
N PHE A 310 13.56 19.92 -7.78
CA PHE A 310 12.50 20.56 -7.00
C PHE A 310 12.19 19.80 -5.72
N PHE A 311 12.07 18.47 -5.79
CA PHE A 311 11.81 17.63 -4.62
C PHE A 311 12.85 16.51 -4.54
N THR A 312 13.63 16.47 -3.48
CA THR A 312 14.66 15.46 -3.27
C THR A 312 14.28 14.49 -2.17
N ALA A 313 14.25 13.19 -2.46
CA ALA A 313 14.14 12.11 -1.50
C ALA A 313 15.55 11.66 -1.09
N ALA A 314 16.05 12.19 0.04
CA ALA A 314 17.41 11.96 0.53
C ALA A 314 17.50 11.06 1.78
N GLY A 315 16.36 10.62 2.34
CA GLY A 315 16.34 9.73 3.50
C GLY A 315 15.95 8.29 3.14
N ASN A 316 16.72 7.32 3.65
CA ASN A 316 16.48 5.90 3.41
C ASN A 316 15.19 5.39 4.06
N TYR A 317 14.59 4.34 3.48
CA TYR A 317 13.35 3.73 3.97
C TYR A 317 12.21 4.74 4.12
N SER A 318 12.04 5.60 3.12
CA SER A 318 10.96 6.59 3.04
C SER A 318 9.96 6.24 1.93
N THR A 319 8.70 6.57 2.15
CA THR A 319 7.62 6.34 1.20
C THR A 319 6.87 7.64 0.98
N PHE A 320 6.73 8.06 -0.28
CA PHE A 320 5.97 9.23 -0.69
C PHE A 320 4.73 8.77 -1.46
N TRP A 321 3.53 9.22 -1.04
CA TRP A 321 2.30 8.59 -1.51
C TRP A 321 1.17 9.57 -1.80
N GLY A 322 0.68 9.54 -3.04
CA GLY A 322 -0.64 10.04 -3.45
C GLY A 322 -0.79 11.55 -3.59
N PHE A 323 0.25 12.35 -3.47
CA PHE A 323 0.20 13.80 -3.70
C PHE A 323 0.65 14.16 -5.12
N GLU A 324 0.37 15.40 -5.49
CA GLU A 324 0.70 15.97 -6.79
C GLU A 324 1.98 16.82 -6.71
N VAL A 325 2.81 16.75 -7.74
CA VAL A 325 4.00 17.60 -7.94
C VAL A 325 3.94 18.19 -9.33
N MET A 326 3.91 19.50 -9.45
CA MET A 326 3.73 20.17 -10.74
C MET A 326 4.47 21.50 -10.80
N ASP A 327 4.58 22.05 -12.01
CA ASP A 327 5.07 23.39 -12.21
C ASP A 327 4.03 24.24 -12.96
N SER A 328 3.57 25.30 -12.33
CA SER A 328 2.59 26.22 -12.90
C SER A 328 3.20 27.42 -13.64
N ASP A 329 4.53 27.48 -13.78
CA ASP A 329 5.18 28.53 -14.54
C ASP A 329 4.72 28.46 -16.00
N PRO A 330 4.24 29.55 -16.61
CA PRO A 330 3.86 29.55 -18.02
C PRO A 330 5.07 29.55 -18.96
N ASP A 331 6.27 29.90 -18.49
CA ASP A 331 7.49 29.85 -19.30
C ASP A 331 8.06 28.43 -19.30
N ARG A 332 8.15 27.81 -20.50
CA ARG A 332 8.57 26.40 -20.68
C ARG A 332 9.91 26.31 -21.42
N THR A 333 10.96 26.49 -20.66
CA THR A 333 12.35 26.40 -21.15
C THR A 333 13.18 25.45 -20.30
N VAL A 334 14.40 25.17 -20.70
CA VAL A 334 15.36 24.39 -19.91
C VAL A 334 15.63 25.00 -18.53
N ASP A 335 15.56 26.33 -18.42
CA ASP A 335 15.88 27.04 -17.18
C ASP A 335 14.68 27.12 -16.22
N THR A 336 13.46 26.96 -16.72
CA THR A 336 12.24 27.09 -15.94
C THR A 336 11.59 25.75 -15.57
N ARG A 337 12.06 24.62 -16.14
CA ARG A 337 11.48 23.27 -15.89
C ARG A 337 12.43 22.42 -15.07
N PRO A 338 12.28 22.38 -13.72
CA PRO A 338 13.14 21.56 -12.85
C PRO A 338 12.85 20.07 -13.00
N ASN A 339 13.79 19.23 -12.55
CA ASN A 339 13.49 17.84 -12.27
C ASN A 339 12.53 17.78 -11.07
N MET A 340 11.43 17.08 -11.22
CA MET A 340 10.34 17.17 -10.24
C MET A 340 10.59 16.35 -8.99
N ILE A 341 10.90 15.04 -9.13
CA ILE A 341 11.19 14.16 -8.00
C ILE A 341 12.49 13.41 -8.26
N ILE A 342 13.45 13.61 -7.37
CA ILE A 342 14.77 13.02 -7.47
C ILE A 342 15.01 12.09 -6.28
N VAL A 343 15.55 10.91 -6.54
CA VAL A 343 15.84 9.92 -5.51
C VAL A 343 17.35 9.77 -5.33
N HIS A 344 17.84 10.21 -4.17
CA HIS A 344 19.23 10.08 -3.74
C HIS A 344 19.44 9.03 -2.63
N ALA A 345 18.35 8.42 -2.15
CA ALA A 345 18.39 7.48 -1.02
C ALA A 345 17.92 6.09 -1.45
N SER A 346 18.36 5.08 -0.73
CA SER A 346 17.97 3.68 -0.93
C SER A 346 16.67 3.32 -0.21
N HIS A 347 16.00 2.26 -0.68
CA HIS A 347 14.76 1.75 -0.11
C HIS A 347 13.63 2.80 -0.11
N VAL A 348 13.54 3.57 -1.18
CA VAL A 348 12.53 4.62 -1.38
C VAL A 348 11.38 4.09 -2.21
N LYS A 349 10.16 4.40 -1.79
CA LYS A 349 8.96 4.10 -2.58
C LYS A 349 8.21 5.37 -2.95
N LEU A 350 7.92 5.52 -4.23
CA LEU A 350 7.08 6.56 -4.80
C LEU A 350 5.79 5.92 -5.28
N ILE A 351 4.68 6.16 -4.57
CA ILE A 351 3.43 5.42 -4.78
C ILE A 351 2.31 6.37 -5.20
N ASN A 352 1.63 6.07 -6.31
CA ASN A 352 0.43 6.77 -6.78
C ASN A 352 0.60 8.31 -6.83
N LEU A 353 1.80 8.80 -7.06
CA LEU A 353 2.08 10.24 -7.23
C LEU A 353 1.60 10.71 -8.61
N ILE A 354 1.26 12.00 -8.70
CA ILE A 354 0.90 12.63 -9.97
C ILE A 354 1.93 13.72 -10.24
N VAL A 355 2.71 13.58 -11.32
CA VAL A 355 3.84 14.47 -11.62
C VAL A 355 3.70 15.02 -13.03
N HIS A 356 3.58 16.33 -13.17
CA HIS A 356 3.36 16.92 -14.48
C HIS A 356 3.91 18.33 -14.63
N ASP A 357 4.06 18.71 -15.87
CA ASP A 357 4.50 20.05 -16.28
C ASP A 357 5.88 20.49 -15.75
N GLY A 358 6.69 19.54 -15.26
CA GLY A 358 8.10 19.76 -14.93
C GLY A 358 9.04 19.50 -16.10
N GLY A 359 10.34 19.35 -15.80
CA GLY A 359 11.35 18.93 -16.78
C GLY A 359 11.42 17.41 -16.90
N ILE A 360 11.90 16.74 -15.86
CA ILE A 360 11.85 15.29 -15.70
C ILE A 360 10.91 14.95 -14.56
N GLY A 361 9.95 14.06 -14.79
CA GLY A 361 8.97 13.69 -13.76
C GLY A 361 9.63 12.99 -12.57
N PHE A 362 10.30 11.86 -12.82
CA PHE A 362 11.03 11.10 -11.80
C PHE A 362 12.45 10.83 -12.27
N TYR A 363 13.41 11.05 -11.41
CA TYR A 363 14.81 10.79 -11.69
C TYR A 363 15.46 9.96 -10.57
N THR A 364 16.01 8.80 -10.90
CA THR A 364 16.79 8.00 -9.95
C THR A 364 18.27 8.18 -10.24
N PHE A 365 19.05 8.49 -9.20
CA PHE A 365 20.51 8.41 -9.28
C PHE A 365 20.96 6.96 -9.25
N ALA A 366 22.21 6.70 -9.63
CA ALA A 366 22.68 5.36 -9.89
C ALA A 366 23.09 4.57 -8.64
N ASP A 367 23.54 5.23 -7.58
CA ASP A 367 24.03 4.58 -6.37
C ASP A 367 22.93 4.06 -5.42
N PRO A 368 21.77 4.74 -5.26
CA PRO A 368 20.68 4.22 -4.47
C PRO A 368 20.16 2.87 -4.98
N VAL A 369 19.78 2.00 -4.07
CA VAL A 369 19.25 0.65 -4.35
C VAL A 369 17.86 0.46 -3.77
N ASP A 370 17.13 -0.53 -4.30
CA ASP A 370 15.77 -0.90 -3.86
C ASP A 370 14.81 0.28 -3.92
N ILE A 371 14.72 0.88 -5.10
CA ILE A 371 13.76 1.96 -5.39
C ILE A 371 12.55 1.36 -6.09
N GLU A 372 11.36 1.80 -5.71
CA GLU A 372 10.12 1.47 -6.40
C GLU A 372 9.34 2.72 -6.77
N ILE A 373 9.07 2.90 -8.08
CA ILE A 373 8.11 3.88 -8.61
C ILE A 373 6.88 3.10 -9.06
N TYR A 374 5.78 3.22 -8.31
CA TYR A 374 4.59 2.38 -8.46
C TYR A 374 3.31 3.17 -8.63
N GLY A 375 2.54 2.86 -9.67
CA GLY A 375 1.21 3.41 -9.90
C GLY A 375 1.14 4.92 -10.11
N CYS A 376 2.28 5.54 -10.41
CA CYS A 376 2.39 6.97 -10.59
C CYS A 376 1.90 7.41 -11.98
N LEU A 377 1.41 8.64 -12.06
CA LEU A 377 0.96 9.28 -13.28
C LEU A 377 1.96 10.40 -13.63
N ALA A 378 2.60 10.32 -14.81
CA ALA A 378 3.49 11.37 -15.29
C ALA A 378 3.08 11.84 -16.69
N TYR A 379 2.89 13.15 -16.87
CA TYR A 379 2.47 13.70 -18.14
C TYR A 379 2.96 15.14 -18.36
N ASN A 380 3.04 15.55 -19.62
CA ASN A 380 3.40 16.91 -20.03
C ASN A 380 4.74 17.41 -19.46
N ASN A 381 5.67 16.53 -19.08
CA ASN A 381 6.99 16.96 -18.62
C ASN A 381 7.91 17.23 -19.81
N GLY A 382 8.76 18.24 -19.67
CA GLY A 382 9.74 18.62 -20.66
C GLY A 382 9.49 19.98 -21.31
N TRP A 383 10.25 20.28 -22.31
CA TRP A 383 10.23 21.51 -23.12
C TRP A 383 10.65 21.22 -24.55
N GLN A 384 10.38 22.17 -25.46
CA GLN A 384 10.85 22.12 -26.83
C GLN A 384 12.25 22.73 -26.92
N GLU A 385 13.21 21.96 -27.38
CA GLU A 385 14.50 22.46 -27.90
C GLU A 385 14.33 22.98 -29.33
N SER A 386 15.45 23.45 -29.95
CA SER A 386 15.37 24.01 -31.29
C SER A 386 14.85 23.05 -32.34
N VAL A 387 15.12 21.76 -32.23
CA VAL A 387 14.77 20.72 -33.22
C VAL A 387 14.07 19.49 -32.65
N PHE A 388 14.06 19.31 -31.33
CA PHE A 388 13.43 18.14 -30.68
C PHE A 388 12.91 18.50 -29.29
N GLY A 389 12.07 17.65 -28.76
CA GLY A 389 11.60 17.76 -27.38
C GLY A 389 12.59 17.15 -26.38
N ASN A 390 12.70 17.76 -25.21
CA ASN A 390 13.51 17.27 -24.10
C ASN A 390 12.65 17.11 -22.84
N GLY A 391 13.14 16.30 -21.88
CA GLY A 391 12.37 15.96 -20.68
C GLY A 391 11.66 14.61 -20.80
N HIS A 392 11.43 13.96 -19.66
CA HIS A 392 11.01 12.57 -19.59
C HIS A 392 10.00 12.32 -18.46
N GLY A 393 9.19 11.27 -18.58
CA GLY A 393 8.34 10.81 -17.50
C GLY A 393 9.17 10.21 -16.37
N ILE A 394 9.99 9.20 -16.68
CA ILE A 394 10.93 8.59 -15.74
C ILE A 394 12.30 8.52 -16.41
N TYR A 395 13.33 9.04 -15.75
CA TYR A 395 14.73 8.85 -16.12
C TYR A 395 15.43 8.02 -15.06
N ALA A 396 15.83 6.77 -15.43
CA ALA A 396 16.34 5.82 -14.47
C ALA A 396 17.77 5.38 -14.80
N LYS A 397 18.62 5.35 -13.76
CA LYS A 397 19.98 4.82 -13.76
C LYS A 397 20.17 3.90 -12.56
N SER A 398 21.12 2.96 -12.62
CA SER A 398 21.46 2.09 -11.50
C SER A 398 22.83 1.45 -11.65
N ASN A 399 23.68 1.59 -10.66
CA ASN A 399 24.96 0.87 -10.57
C ASN A 399 24.79 -0.57 -10.06
N ALA A 400 23.85 -0.79 -9.13
CA ALA A 400 23.61 -2.08 -8.48
C ALA A 400 22.14 -2.52 -8.50
N GLY A 401 21.18 -1.58 -8.33
CA GLY A 401 19.75 -1.84 -8.23
C GLY A 401 19.37 -2.76 -7.04
N PRO A 402 18.17 -3.35 -7.02
CA PRO A 402 17.17 -3.21 -8.08
C PRO A 402 16.44 -1.87 -8.09
N ILE A 403 15.95 -1.47 -9.26
CA ILE A 403 15.00 -0.37 -9.43
C ILE A 403 13.78 -0.93 -10.16
N TYR A 404 12.60 -0.73 -9.58
CA TYR A 404 11.34 -1.22 -10.09
C TYR A 404 10.45 -0.07 -10.55
N LEU A 405 10.13 -0.04 -11.83
CA LEU A 405 9.18 0.87 -12.45
C LEU A 405 7.91 0.08 -12.74
N ARG A 406 6.87 0.21 -11.90
CA ARG A 406 5.71 -0.69 -11.95
C ARG A 406 4.38 0.03 -12.05
N ASP A 407 3.52 -0.44 -12.94
CA ASP A 407 2.14 0.03 -13.10
C ASP A 407 1.99 1.55 -13.26
N ASN A 408 3.04 2.26 -13.72
CA ASN A 408 3.02 3.69 -13.95
C ASN A 408 2.33 4.02 -15.29
N ILE A 409 1.75 5.20 -15.38
CA ILE A 409 1.13 5.74 -16.60
C ILE A 409 1.91 7.00 -17.02
N LEU A 410 2.50 6.96 -18.23
CA LEU A 410 3.39 7.98 -18.73
C LEU A 410 2.96 8.43 -20.14
N PHE A 411 2.60 9.69 -20.32
CA PHE A 411 2.11 10.17 -21.62
C PHE A 411 2.40 11.64 -21.88
N ASN A 412 2.45 11.99 -23.15
CA ASN A 412 2.62 13.36 -23.63
C ASN A 412 3.86 14.06 -23.05
N GLN A 413 4.93 13.29 -22.74
CA GLN A 413 6.21 13.91 -22.44
C GLN A 413 6.76 14.58 -23.71
N PHE A 414 7.59 15.62 -23.57
CA PHE A 414 8.28 16.20 -24.72
C PHE A 414 9.38 15.29 -25.28
N GLY A 415 9.98 14.44 -24.43
CA GLY A 415 10.92 13.39 -24.83
C GLY A 415 10.36 11.99 -24.61
N TYR A 416 11.01 11.20 -23.76
CA TYR A 416 10.71 9.79 -23.53
C TYR A 416 9.69 9.58 -22.41
N GLY A 417 8.88 8.54 -22.52
CA GLY A 417 8.05 8.09 -21.42
C GLY A 417 8.89 7.48 -20.30
N ILE A 418 9.49 6.32 -20.56
CA ILE A 418 10.52 5.72 -19.70
C ILE A 418 11.87 5.80 -20.42
N HIS A 419 12.84 6.40 -19.77
CA HIS A 419 14.19 6.60 -20.27
C HIS A 419 15.21 5.95 -19.33
N ILE A 420 15.45 4.65 -19.52
CA ILE A 420 16.53 3.92 -18.86
C ILE A 420 17.79 4.14 -19.67
N PHE A 421 18.60 5.12 -19.28
CA PHE A 421 19.68 5.62 -20.12
C PHE A 421 20.85 6.21 -19.33
N THR A 422 22.07 6.08 -19.89
CA THR A 422 23.27 6.75 -19.40
C THR A 422 24.23 7.06 -20.56
N ILE A 423 25.12 8.01 -20.37
CA ILE A 423 26.17 8.35 -21.27
C ILE A 423 27.52 7.72 -20.86
N LEU A 424 28.43 7.60 -21.79
CA LEU A 424 29.76 6.95 -21.60
C LEU A 424 30.50 7.56 -20.41
N GLY A 425 31.05 6.68 -19.56
CA GLY A 425 31.86 7.08 -18.41
C GLY A 425 31.04 7.63 -17.23
N GLN A 426 29.73 7.51 -17.29
CA GLN A 426 28.82 7.82 -16.19
C GLN A 426 28.29 6.55 -15.51
N ASP A 427 27.18 6.69 -14.86
CA ASP A 427 26.49 5.66 -14.09
C ASP A 427 26.14 4.41 -14.91
N GLY A 428 25.86 3.29 -14.23
CA GLY A 428 25.49 2.02 -14.85
C GLY A 428 23.99 1.87 -15.12
N LEU A 429 23.65 0.77 -15.82
CA LEU A 429 22.29 0.34 -16.13
C LEU A 429 22.07 -1.11 -15.68
N THR A 430 22.14 -1.35 -14.37
CA THR A 430 22.10 -2.69 -13.77
C THR A 430 20.84 -2.89 -12.93
N ASN A 431 20.18 -4.05 -13.08
CA ASN A 431 18.97 -4.43 -12.33
C ASN A 431 17.82 -3.42 -12.45
N LEU A 432 17.49 -3.03 -13.68
CA LEU A 432 16.39 -2.11 -13.99
C LEU A 432 15.19 -2.88 -14.55
N HIS A 433 14.06 -2.78 -13.88
CA HIS A 433 12.87 -3.58 -14.16
C HIS A 433 11.66 -2.68 -14.43
N ALA A 434 11.16 -2.68 -15.68
CA ALA A 434 9.92 -2.01 -16.08
C ALA A 434 8.82 -3.04 -16.28
N GLU A 435 7.78 -3.00 -15.44
CA GLU A 435 6.73 -4.01 -15.38
C GLU A 435 5.34 -3.37 -15.31
N GLY A 436 4.44 -3.75 -16.21
CA GLY A 436 3.05 -3.32 -16.21
C GLY A 436 2.81 -1.85 -16.49
N ASN A 437 3.81 -1.10 -16.95
CA ASN A 437 3.65 0.32 -17.22
C ASN A 437 2.82 0.56 -18.48
N VAL A 438 2.16 1.71 -18.50
CA VAL A 438 1.42 2.22 -19.65
C VAL A 438 2.14 3.46 -20.16
N ALA A 439 2.66 3.42 -21.38
CA ALA A 439 3.35 4.57 -21.99
C ALA A 439 2.74 4.89 -23.35
N PHE A 440 2.30 6.13 -23.55
CA PHE A 440 1.67 6.50 -24.81
C PHE A 440 1.90 7.96 -25.22
N ASN A 441 1.99 8.18 -26.53
CA ASN A 441 2.14 9.49 -27.13
C ASN A 441 3.29 10.34 -26.56
N ASN A 442 4.38 9.71 -26.10
CA ASN A 442 5.57 10.44 -25.64
C ASN A 442 6.34 10.97 -26.85
N GLY A 443 6.71 12.26 -26.82
CA GLY A 443 7.23 13.00 -27.97
C GLY A 443 6.17 13.64 -28.85
N ALA A 444 4.89 13.38 -28.63
CA ALA A 444 3.78 13.84 -29.48
C ALA A 444 3.55 15.35 -29.48
N VAL A 445 3.98 16.03 -28.43
CA VAL A 445 3.74 17.47 -28.23
C VAL A 445 4.84 18.37 -28.79
N THR A 446 5.82 17.80 -29.46
CA THR A 446 6.97 18.49 -30.05
C THR A 446 6.69 19.08 -31.44
N THR A 447 7.63 19.86 -31.98
CA THR A 447 7.53 20.47 -33.33
C THR A 447 7.39 19.41 -34.43
N ASP A 448 8.12 18.31 -34.32
CA ASP A 448 8.05 17.19 -35.25
C ASP A 448 7.83 15.87 -34.50
N PRO A 449 6.59 15.53 -34.20
CA PRO A 449 6.29 14.35 -33.40
C PRO A 449 6.59 13.02 -34.12
N VAL A 450 6.87 13.06 -35.42
CA VAL A 450 7.17 11.86 -36.21
C VAL A 450 8.69 11.60 -36.25
N ASN A 451 9.54 12.66 -36.28
CA ASN A 451 10.99 12.53 -36.39
C ASN A 451 11.73 12.91 -35.08
N SER A 452 10.99 13.35 -34.03
CA SER A 452 11.62 13.68 -32.74
C SER A 452 12.28 12.43 -32.14
N PRO A 453 13.53 12.54 -31.64
CA PRO A 453 14.17 11.42 -30.94
C PRO A 453 13.50 11.15 -29.61
N SER A 454 12.44 10.36 -29.65
CA SER A 454 11.59 9.99 -28.50
C SER A 454 11.14 8.54 -28.63
N ALA A 455 10.74 7.94 -27.53
CA ALA A 455 10.10 6.64 -27.49
C ALA A 455 9.13 6.56 -26.30
N ASN A 456 8.17 5.66 -26.37
CA ASN A 456 7.38 5.34 -25.18
C ASN A 456 8.27 4.69 -24.11
N ILE A 457 9.13 3.75 -24.49
CA ILE A 457 10.10 3.14 -23.59
C ILE A 457 11.45 2.99 -24.30
N LEU A 458 12.49 3.55 -23.70
CA LEU A 458 13.88 3.33 -24.10
C LEU A 458 14.66 2.65 -22.99
N VAL A 459 15.37 1.55 -23.32
CA VAL A 459 16.30 0.87 -22.43
C VAL A 459 17.64 0.72 -23.13
N GLY A 460 18.65 1.43 -22.66
CA GLY A 460 20.00 1.37 -23.20
C GLY A 460 20.67 2.74 -23.21
N GLY A 461 21.97 2.76 -23.27
CA GLY A 461 22.79 3.97 -23.30
C GLY A 461 24.15 3.69 -23.85
N SER A 462 25.14 4.52 -23.49
CA SER A 462 26.53 4.28 -23.84
C SER A 462 27.23 3.30 -22.91
N GLU A 463 26.62 2.97 -21.74
CA GLU A 463 27.06 1.91 -20.84
C GLU A 463 26.15 0.67 -20.98
N PRO A 464 26.70 -0.56 -20.79
CA PRO A 464 25.94 -1.79 -20.96
C PRO A 464 24.79 -1.95 -19.95
N VAL A 465 23.64 -2.36 -20.44
CA VAL A 465 22.54 -2.86 -19.61
C VAL A 465 22.88 -4.26 -19.09
N ARG A 466 22.59 -4.52 -17.81
CA ARG A 466 22.74 -5.81 -17.12
C ARG A 466 21.49 -6.14 -16.33
N ASN A 467 21.00 -7.36 -16.49
CA ASN A 467 19.80 -7.84 -15.83
C ASN A 467 18.60 -6.89 -15.98
N GLY A 468 18.28 -6.56 -17.23
CA GLY A 468 17.13 -5.72 -17.57
C GLY A 468 15.84 -6.51 -17.78
N THR A 469 14.67 -5.94 -17.46
CA THR A 469 13.38 -6.53 -17.83
C THR A 469 12.39 -5.50 -18.35
N LEU A 470 11.69 -5.85 -19.43
CA LEU A 470 10.49 -5.17 -19.93
C LEU A 470 9.35 -6.20 -19.97
N VAL A 471 8.46 -6.19 -18.97
CA VAL A 471 7.44 -7.25 -18.83
C VAL A 471 6.06 -6.62 -18.64
N ASP A 472 5.07 -7.17 -19.34
CA ASP A 472 3.65 -6.78 -19.22
C ASP A 472 3.38 -5.29 -19.50
N ASN A 473 4.27 -4.56 -20.19
CA ASN A 473 4.04 -3.15 -20.49
C ASN A 473 3.06 -2.98 -21.66
N MET A 474 2.29 -1.91 -21.63
CA MET A 474 1.28 -1.55 -22.61
C MET A 474 1.64 -0.20 -23.23
N THR A 475 1.82 -0.15 -24.54
CA THR A 475 2.20 1.09 -25.20
C THR A 475 1.28 1.41 -26.37
N TYR A 476 1.13 2.72 -26.65
CA TYR A 476 0.30 3.19 -27.75
C TYR A 476 0.86 4.48 -28.34
N PHE A 477 0.83 4.55 -29.66
CA PHE A 477 0.94 5.82 -30.40
C PHE A 477 -0.32 6.04 -31.24
N SER A 478 -0.82 7.25 -31.21
CA SER A 478 -1.82 7.72 -32.17
C SER A 478 -1.25 7.66 -33.58
N PRO A 479 -2.06 7.50 -34.63
CA PRO A 479 -1.58 7.51 -36.01
C PRO A 479 -0.71 8.74 -36.32
N ASN A 480 0.38 8.53 -37.04
CA ASN A 480 1.36 9.56 -37.43
C ASN A 480 2.05 10.27 -36.26
N VAL A 481 2.20 9.60 -35.12
CA VAL A 481 2.90 10.09 -33.94
C VAL A 481 3.97 9.08 -33.55
N GLY A 482 5.13 9.60 -33.12
CA GLY A 482 6.21 8.82 -32.54
C GLY A 482 7.06 8.04 -33.55
N VAL A 483 8.38 8.09 -33.38
CA VAL A 483 9.33 7.31 -34.16
C VAL A 483 9.43 5.90 -33.64
N HIS A 484 9.94 5.75 -32.40
CA HIS A 484 10.12 4.47 -31.75
C HIS A 484 9.04 4.24 -30.69
N ASN A 485 8.40 3.09 -30.72
CA ASN A 485 7.55 2.70 -29.61
C ASN A 485 8.37 2.08 -28.47
N LEU A 486 9.13 1.02 -28.78
CA LEU A 486 10.09 0.39 -27.88
C LEU A 486 11.49 0.47 -28.51
N LEU A 487 12.45 1.03 -27.78
CA LEU A 487 13.85 1.07 -28.17
C LEU A 487 14.66 0.29 -27.12
N VAL A 488 15.19 -0.88 -27.50
CA VAL A 488 15.83 -1.83 -26.59
C VAL A 488 17.28 -2.05 -27.02
N GLY A 489 18.20 -1.30 -26.40
CA GLY A 489 19.61 -1.18 -26.76
C GLY A 489 19.87 0.05 -27.62
N PHE A 490 20.65 0.98 -27.09
CA PHE A 490 20.95 2.25 -27.73
C PHE A 490 22.38 2.26 -28.33
N SER A 491 22.56 2.93 -29.47
CA SER A 491 23.86 3.27 -30.04
C SER A 491 24.85 2.09 -30.22
N MET A 492 24.49 0.91 -30.59
CA MET A 492 25.39 -0.24 -30.78
C MET A 492 26.26 -0.59 -29.56
N THR A 493 25.93 -0.12 -28.37
CA THR A 493 26.55 -0.56 -27.13
C THR A 493 26.32 -2.06 -26.91
N ALA A 494 27.35 -2.80 -26.56
CA ALA A 494 27.27 -4.24 -26.32
C ALA A 494 26.63 -4.50 -24.91
N ASN A 495 25.33 -4.57 -24.88
CA ASN A 495 24.56 -4.88 -23.64
C ASN A 495 24.74 -6.35 -23.27
N GLN A 496 24.51 -6.66 -21.96
CA GLN A 496 24.63 -8.05 -21.48
C GLN A 496 23.32 -8.81 -21.65
N ASP A 497 22.32 -8.53 -20.86
CA ASP A 497 21.09 -9.33 -20.86
C ASP A 497 19.83 -8.52 -20.59
N ILE A 498 18.76 -8.90 -21.27
CA ILE A 498 17.40 -8.37 -21.05
C ILE A 498 16.33 -9.41 -21.40
N THR A 499 15.22 -9.36 -20.66
CA THR A 499 13.99 -10.09 -20.97
C THR A 499 12.88 -9.13 -21.36
N VAL A 500 12.31 -9.33 -22.56
CA VAL A 500 11.18 -8.56 -23.12
C VAL A 500 9.99 -9.51 -23.27
N ARG A 501 9.03 -9.47 -22.36
CA ARG A 501 7.98 -10.50 -22.31
C ARG A 501 6.59 -9.93 -22.09
N ASN A 502 5.62 -10.51 -22.82
CA ASN A 502 4.18 -10.24 -22.66
C ASN A 502 3.80 -8.75 -22.80
N ASN A 503 4.57 -7.97 -23.56
CA ASN A 503 4.24 -6.58 -23.83
C ASN A 503 3.19 -6.46 -24.92
N TYR A 504 2.34 -5.44 -24.83
CA TYR A 504 1.30 -5.12 -25.80
C TYR A 504 1.57 -3.74 -26.39
N ALA A 505 2.14 -3.67 -27.58
CA ALA A 505 2.61 -2.44 -28.18
C ALA A 505 1.87 -2.11 -29.49
N VAL A 506 1.39 -0.88 -29.60
CA VAL A 506 0.58 -0.41 -30.73
C VAL A 506 1.12 0.89 -31.31
N GLY A 507 1.33 0.94 -32.62
CA GLY A 507 1.66 2.17 -33.35
C GLY A 507 3.12 2.59 -33.28
N GLY A 508 3.41 3.78 -33.79
CA GLY A 508 4.74 4.29 -34.02
C GLY A 508 5.25 3.98 -35.43
N MET A 509 6.32 4.66 -35.85
CA MET A 509 6.94 4.40 -37.13
C MET A 509 7.73 3.09 -37.08
N LEU A 510 8.59 2.93 -36.09
CA LEU A 510 9.35 1.72 -35.76
C LEU A 510 8.82 1.21 -34.39
N LEU A 511 8.19 0.05 -34.40
CA LEU A 511 7.52 -0.44 -33.21
C LEU A 511 8.53 -0.98 -32.18
N LEU A 512 9.51 -1.78 -32.62
CA LEU A 512 10.57 -2.30 -31.75
C LEU A 512 11.91 -2.23 -32.44
N GLU A 513 12.84 -1.43 -31.95
CA GLU A 513 14.24 -1.45 -32.32
C GLU A 513 15.05 -2.20 -31.26
N VAL A 514 15.90 -3.14 -31.72
CA VAL A 514 16.74 -3.97 -30.85
C VAL A 514 18.21 -3.73 -31.22
N GLY A 515 18.99 -3.20 -30.28
CA GLY A 515 20.44 -2.98 -30.42
C GLY A 515 21.25 -4.27 -30.22
N ARG A 516 22.48 -4.12 -29.73
CA ARG A 516 23.41 -5.24 -29.50
C ARG A 516 23.25 -5.85 -28.12
N TRP A 517 23.12 -7.18 -28.07
CA TRP A 517 22.92 -7.94 -26.83
C TRP A 517 23.74 -9.23 -26.83
N GLN A 518 24.33 -9.58 -25.68
CA GLN A 518 24.91 -10.91 -25.49
C GLN A 518 23.82 -11.95 -25.26
N SER A 519 22.76 -11.59 -24.50
CA SER A 519 21.57 -12.39 -24.28
C SER A 519 20.33 -11.50 -24.41
N PHE A 520 19.45 -11.84 -25.36
CA PHE A 520 18.20 -11.13 -25.61
C PHE A 520 17.06 -12.14 -25.68
N THR A 521 16.18 -12.12 -24.69
CA THR A 521 14.99 -12.99 -24.65
C THR A 521 13.73 -12.18 -24.92
N MET A 522 12.98 -12.54 -25.98
CA MET A 522 11.75 -11.87 -26.36
C MET A 522 10.64 -12.90 -26.57
N THR A 523 9.65 -12.95 -25.65
CA THR A 523 8.59 -13.96 -25.71
C THR A 523 7.20 -13.38 -25.48
N ASP A 524 6.21 -13.98 -26.14
CA ASP A 524 4.78 -13.76 -25.89
C ASP A 524 4.30 -12.31 -26.09
N ASN A 525 5.03 -11.48 -26.82
CA ASN A 525 4.65 -10.09 -27.09
C ASN A 525 3.61 -10.00 -28.21
N SER A 526 2.76 -8.99 -28.14
CA SER A 526 1.77 -8.64 -29.17
C SER A 526 2.07 -7.26 -29.73
N LEU A 527 2.38 -7.18 -31.01
CA LEU A 527 2.90 -6.01 -31.73
C LEU A 527 2.00 -5.61 -32.88
N PHE A 528 1.51 -4.35 -32.90
CA PHE A 528 0.45 -3.90 -33.81
C PHE A 528 0.83 -2.63 -34.60
N GLY A 529 0.71 -2.66 -35.91
CA GLY A 529 0.43 -1.50 -36.74
C GLY A 529 1.53 -0.43 -36.81
N ALA A 530 2.82 -0.81 -36.84
CA ALA A 530 3.87 0.13 -37.20
C ALA A 530 3.72 0.66 -38.62
N THR A 531 4.12 1.92 -38.87
CA THR A 531 4.07 2.49 -40.23
C THR A 531 5.26 2.07 -41.10
N SER A 532 6.43 1.80 -40.48
CA SER A 532 7.63 1.23 -41.13
C SER A 532 7.84 -0.20 -40.60
N ASP A 533 8.64 -0.40 -39.58
CA ASP A 533 9.08 -1.70 -39.13
C ASP A 533 8.39 -2.19 -37.84
N MET A 534 7.99 -3.46 -37.88
CA MET A 534 7.48 -4.16 -36.69
C MET A 534 8.60 -4.49 -35.72
N ILE A 535 9.77 -4.87 -36.23
CA ILE A 535 10.98 -5.13 -35.46
C ILE A 535 12.20 -4.83 -36.31
N TRP A 536 13.19 -4.22 -35.71
CA TRP A 536 14.47 -4.00 -36.36
C TRP A 536 15.62 -4.52 -35.48
N LEU A 537 16.27 -5.61 -35.93
CA LEU A 537 17.43 -6.19 -35.27
C LEU A 537 18.73 -5.58 -35.86
N ARG A 538 19.37 -4.73 -35.05
CA ARG A 538 20.57 -4.01 -35.49
C ARG A 538 21.86 -4.81 -35.39
N ASP A 539 21.93 -5.79 -34.51
CA ASP A 539 23.15 -6.58 -34.30
C ASP A 539 23.43 -7.50 -35.49
N SER A 540 24.72 -7.65 -35.77
CA SER A 540 25.18 -8.59 -36.77
C SER A 540 25.29 -10.03 -36.28
N THR A 541 25.23 -10.24 -34.96
CA THR A 541 25.39 -11.55 -34.33
C THR A 541 24.19 -11.81 -33.41
N LEU A 542 23.39 -12.80 -33.75
CA LEU A 542 22.14 -13.12 -33.03
C LEU A 542 22.26 -14.43 -32.24
N SER A 543 23.47 -14.93 -31.96
CA SER A 543 23.66 -16.21 -31.25
C SER A 543 23.09 -16.27 -29.85
N GLY A 544 22.94 -15.11 -29.18
CA GLY A 544 22.32 -14.98 -27.86
C GLY A 544 20.86 -14.57 -27.88
N PHE A 545 20.22 -14.51 -29.07
CA PHE A 545 18.85 -14.07 -29.21
C PHE A 545 17.87 -15.25 -29.17
N GLN A 546 16.86 -15.14 -28.32
CA GLN A 546 15.77 -16.09 -28.18
C GLN A 546 14.43 -15.38 -28.37
N LEU A 547 13.83 -15.56 -29.55
CA LEU A 547 12.50 -15.05 -29.87
C LEU A 547 11.52 -16.20 -29.97
N ALA A 548 10.39 -16.13 -29.25
CA ALA A 548 9.39 -17.18 -29.27
C ALA A 548 7.97 -16.67 -28.99
N ASN A 549 7.00 -17.20 -29.73
CA ASN A 549 5.57 -16.96 -29.54
C ASN A 549 5.13 -15.48 -29.68
N ASN A 550 5.94 -14.63 -30.29
CA ASN A 550 5.56 -13.26 -30.55
C ASN A 550 4.54 -13.19 -31.69
N ARG A 551 3.65 -12.23 -31.63
CA ARG A 551 2.56 -12.02 -32.57
C ARG A 551 2.70 -10.65 -33.22
N TYR A 552 2.85 -10.63 -34.54
CA TYR A 552 2.96 -9.43 -35.34
C TYR A 552 1.68 -9.23 -36.17
N TYR A 553 0.97 -8.16 -35.89
CA TYR A 553 -0.30 -7.83 -36.56
C TYR A 553 -0.02 -6.90 -37.74
N ARG A 554 0.62 -7.43 -38.75
CA ARG A 554 1.02 -6.78 -40.00
C ARG A 554 0.99 -7.81 -41.13
N ASP A 555 0.75 -7.36 -42.34
CA ASP A 555 0.87 -8.20 -43.54
C ASP A 555 2.29 -8.78 -43.62
N SER A 556 2.40 -10.09 -43.69
CA SER A 556 3.69 -10.80 -43.71
C SER A 556 4.49 -10.59 -45.02
N SER A 557 3.84 -10.08 -46.06
CA SER A 557 4.49 -9.69 -47.35
C SER A 557 4.99 -8.25 -47.36
N ALA A 558 4.76 -7.48 -46.28
CA ALA A 558 5.33 -6.17 -46.16
C ALA A 558 6.84 -6.25 -45.84
N ASP A 559 7.62 -5.31 -46.36
CA ASP A 559 9.02 -5.11 -45.97
C ASP A 559 9.02 -4.36 -44.61
N ALA A 560 8.84 -5.12 -43.53
CA ALA A 560 8.61 -4.56 -42.19
C ALA A 560 9.34 -5.33 -41.08
N TRP A 561 10.28 -6.19 -41.41
CA TRP A 561 11.13 -6.90 -40.48
C TRP A 561 12.58 -6.63 -40.81
N GLY A 562 13.17 -5.65 -40.10
CA GLY A 562 14.53 -5.16 -40.33
C GLY A 562 15.58 -6.10 -39.71
N TYR A 563 16.64 -6.37 -40.47
CA TYR A 563 17.86 -6.99 -39.98
C TYR A 563 19.09 -6.27 -40.56
N ARG A 564 19.94 -5.78 -39.68
CA ARG A 564 21.08 -4.86 -40.06
C ARG A 564 20.52 -3.61 -40.75
N ASN A 565 20.77 -3.47 -42.05
CA ASN A 565 20.37 -2.32 -42.86
C ASN A 565 19.39 -2.71 -43.99
N THR A 566 18.69 -3.82 -43.86
CA THR A 566 17.78 -4.34 -44.87
C THR A 566 16.47 -4.79 -44.24
N ASP A 567 15.37 -4.42 -44.90
CA ASP A 567 14.03 -4.86 -44.53
C ASP A 567 13.65 -6.07 -45.37
N TYR A 568 12.91 -6.94 -44.74
CA TYR A 568 12.49 -8.22 -45.30
C TYR A 568 10.99 -8.45 -45.08
N HIS A 569 10.42 -9.33 -45.90
CA HIS A 569 9.20 -10.01 -45.56
C HIS A 569 9.39 -10.94 -44.34
N PHE A 570 8.36 -11.33 -43.67
CA PHE A 570 8.44 -12.09 -42.40
C PHE A 570 9.20 -13.41 -42.55
N ALA A 571 8.80 -14.28 -43.47
CA ALA A 571 9.42 -15.59 -43.65
C ALA A 571 10.91 -15.54 -44.07
N PRO A 572 11.29 -14.71 -45.05
CA PRO A 572 12.72 -14.45 -45.34
C PRO A 572 13.51 -13.90 -44.17
N TRP A 573 12.91 -13.02 -43.34
CA TRP A 573 13.55 -12.51 -42.14
C TRP A 573 13.82 -13.61 -41.10
N GLN A 574 12.86 -14.50 -40.86
CA GLN A 574 13.07 -15.67 -39.96
C GLN A 574 14.18 -16.58 -40.48
N GLN A 575 14.23 -16.79 -41.79
CA GLN A 575 15.24 -17.64 -42.43
C GLN A 575 16.64 -17.05 -42.31
N ILE A 576 16.82 -15.74 -42.56
CA ILE A 576 18.15 -15.09 -42.57
C ILE A 576 18.66 -14.84 -41.16
N THR A 577 17.76 -14.56 -40.22
CA THR A 577 18.11 -14.29 -38.82
C THR A 577 18.25 -15.56 -37.99
N GLY A 578 17.57 -16.62 -38.36
CA GLY A 578 17.52 -17.88 -37.61
C GLY A 578 16.77 -17.79 -36.25
N VAL A 579 16.03 -16.69 -36.01
CA VAL A 579 15.27 -16.50 -34.76
C VAL A 579 13.76 -16.47 -35.00
N GLY A 580 12.94 -16.57 -33.94
CA GLY A 580 11.51 -16.41 -34.02
C GLY A 580 10.76 -17.54 -34.74
N ALA A 581 11.28 -18.79 -34.72
CA ALA A 581 10.65 -19.90 -35.45
C ALA A 581 9.19 -20.19 -35.01
N SER A 582 8.82 -19.87 -33.77
CA SER A 582 7.44 -19.98 -33.27
C SER A 582 6.66 -18.66 -33.33
N ASP A 583 7.28 -17.58 -33.77
CA ASP A 583 6.62 -16.30 -33.97
C ASP A 583 5.63 -16.34 -35.14
N ARG A 584 4.62 -15.47 -35.13
CA ARG A 584 3.58 -15.43 -36.15
C ARG A 584 3.32 -14.01 -36.63
N ALA A 585 3.15 -13.86 -37.94
CA ALA A 585 2.75 -12.63 -38.62
C ALA A 585 1.50 -12.84 -39.47
N ALA A 586 1.09 -11.81 -40.18
CA ALA A 586 -0.13 -11.75 -41.01
C ALA A 586 -1.43 -11.92 -40.20
N LEU A 587 -1.39 -11.55 -38.93
CA LEU A 587 -2.57 -11.59 -38.05
C LEU A 587 -3.42 -10.33 -38.31
N SER A 588 -4.73 -10.52 -38.39
CA SER A 588 -5.67 -9.41 -38.31
C SER A 588 -5.71 -8.87 -36.89
N PRO A 589 -5.86 -7.55 -36.67
CA PRO A 589 -6.13 -7.02 -35.35
C PRO A 589 -7.34 -7.70 -34.72
N PRO A 590 -7.40 -7.78 -33.38
CA PRO A 590 -8.57 -8.34 -32.71
C PRO A 590 -9.87 -7.63 -33.11
N ALA A 591 -10.96 -8.38 -33.23
CA ALA A 591 -12.28 -7.80 -33.55
C ALA A 591 -12.93 -7.13 -32.33
N GLU A 592 -12.55 -7.59 -31.13
CA GLU A 592 -13.11 -7.10 -29.86
C GLU A 592 -12.11 -6.22 -29.10
N PRO A 593 -12.57 -5.32 -28.23
CA PRO A 593 -11.70 -4.54 -27.38
C PRO A 593 -10.81 -5.42 -26.51
N LYS A 594 -9.57 -5.02 -26.33
CA LYS A 594 -8.66 -5.63 -25.35
C LYS A 594 -8.61 -4.77 -24.09
N VAL A 595 -9.06 -5.33 -22.99
CA VAL A 595 -9.13 -4.65 -21.69
C VAL A 595 -8.07 -5.24 -20.76
N PHE A 596 -7.31 -4.35 -20.10
CA PHE A 596 -6.43 -4.69 -19.00
C PHE A 596 -6.91 -3.92 -17.76
N LEU A 597 -7.31 -4.64 -16.71
CA LEU A 597 -7.61 -4.09 -15.40
C LEU A 597 -6.49 -4.52 -14.44
N ARG A 598 -5.72 -3.55 -13.94
CA ARG A 598 -4.55 -3.80 -13.10
C ARG A 598 -4.80 -3.25 -11.69
N PRO A 599 -5.19 -4.10 -10.73
CA PRO A 599 -5.44 -3.67 -9.35
C PRO A 599 -4.20 -3.07 -8.69
N ASN A 600 -4.39 -1.99 -7.93
CA ASN A 600 -3.30 -1.33 -7.23
C ASN A 600 -2.89 -2.14 -5.98
N ARG A 601 -1.60 -2.47 -5.88
CA ARG A 601 -1.06 -3.30 -4.79
C ARG A 601 -1.11 -2.61 -3.42
N TYR A 602 -1.05 -1.28 -3.39
CA TYR A 602 -0.97 -0.48 -2.17
C TYR A 602 -2.29 0.16 -1.75
N GLU A 603 -3.25 0.27 -2.67
CA GLU A 603 -4.52 0.97 -2.46
C GLU A 603 -5.69 0.10 -2.93
N PRO A 604 -6.29 -0.71 -2.03
CA PRO A 604 -7.48 -1.49 -2.36
C PRO A 604 -8.59 -0.59 -2.91
N GLY A 605 -9.29 -1.06 -3.93
CA GLY A 605 -10.31 -0.27 -4.62
C GLY A 605 -9.78 0.70 -5.68
N ARG A 606 -8.46 0.72 -5.92
CA ARG A 606 -7.84 1.46 -7.02
C ARG A 606 -7.30 0.50 -8.08
N ALA A 607 -7.38 0.88 -9.36
CA ALA A 607 -6.76 0.16 -10.47
C ALA A 607 -6.43 1.07 -11.63
N ASN A 608 -5.45 0.68 -12.45
CA ASN A 608 -5.28 1.19 -13.79
C ASN A 608 -6.14 0.35 -14.74
N LEU A 609 -6.92 1.00 -15.59
CA LEU A 609 -7.74 0.39 -16.62
C LEU A 609 -7.28 0.87 -17.98
N ILE A 610 -6.88 -0.07 -18.85
CA ILE A 610 -6.37 0.21 -20.18
C ILE A 610 -7.24 -0.50 -21.20
N ILE A 611 -7.72 0.22 -22.21
CA ILE A 611 -8.62 -0.28 -23.24
C ILE A 611 -8.03 0.02 -24.62
N TYR A 612 -7.70 -1.02 -25.38
CA TYR A 612 -7.49 -0.95 -26.82
C TYR A 612 -8.79 -1.32 -27.51
N ASN A 613 -9.46 -0.34 -28.05
CA ASN A 613 -10.82 -0.46 -28.59
C ASN A 613 -10.81 -0.75 -30.10
N TRP A 614 -10.42 -1.97 -30.46
CA TRP A 614 -10.26 -2.39 -31.85
C TRP A 614 -11.53 -2.27 -32.69
N SER A 615 -12.68 -2.48 -32.08
CA SER A 615 -13.99 -2.34 -32.73
C SER A 615 -14.56 -0.92 -32.71
N ARG A 616 -13.83 0.06 -32.13
CA ARG A 616 -14.22 1.48 -32.04
C ARG A 616 -15.63 1.68 -31.44
N GLN A 617 -15.97 0.89 -30.43
CA GLN A 617 -17.23 1.03 -29.70
C GLN A 617 -17.29 2.40 -29.00
N ALA A 618 -18.48 2.99 -28.93
CA ALA A 618 -18.69 4.27 -28.23
C ALA A 618 -18.43 4.14 -26.71
N ALA A 619 -18.72 2.97 -26.15
CA ALA A 619 -18.42 2.58 -24.79
C ALA A 619 -18.03 1.10 -24.75
N VAL A 620 -17.12 0.72 -23.85
CA VAL A 620 -16.66 -0.66 -23.69
C VAL A 620 -17.12 -1.18 -22.33
N PRO A 621 -17.84 -2.31 -22.28
CA PRO A 621 -18.22 -2.94 -21.02
C PRO A 621 -17.01 -3.54 -20.31
N VAL A 622 -16.79 -3.16 -19.04
CA VAL A 622 -15.65 -3.58 -18.23
C VAL A 622 -16.13 -4.24 -16.94
N ASP A 623 -15.66 -5.44 -16.67
CA ASP A 623 -15.85 -6.11 -15.38
C ASP A 623 -14.90 -5.51 -14.32
N LEU A 624 -15.46 -4.89 -13.30
CA LEU A 624 -14.72 -4.28 -12.20
C LEU A 624 -14.63 -5.18 -10.94
N SER A 625 -15.16 -6.39 -10.98
CA SER A 625 -15.28 -7.29 -9.82
C SER A 625 -13.94 -7.62 -9.13
N GLY A 626 -12.82 -7.55 -9.88
CA GLY A 626 -11.47 -7.71 -9.33
C GLY A 626 -10.97 -6.54 -8.47
N VAL A 627 -11.68 -5.41 -8.43
CA VAL A 627 -11.26 -4.16 -7.76
C VAL A 627 -12.36 -3.56 -6.90
N VAL A 628 -13.60 -3.59 -7.37
CA VAL A 628 -14.76 -2.92 -6.76
C VAL A 628 -15.71 -3.99 -6.19
N GLN A 629 -16.10 -3.85 -4.94
CA GLN A 629 -17.08 -4.75 -4.32
C GLN A 629 -18.51 -4.28 -4.60
N VAL A 630 -19.47 -5.23 -4.66
CA VAL A 630 -20.89 -4.89 -4.81
C VAL A 630 -21.32 -3.97 -3.67
N GLY A 631 -21.95 -2.86 -4.02
CA GLY A 631 -22.38 -1.81 -3.10
C GLY A 631 -21.36 -0.68 -2.90
N ASP A 632 -20.13 -0.81 -3.35
CA ASP A 632 -19.14 0.29 -3.31
C ASP A 632 -19.48 1.35 -4.38
N VAL A 633 -19.21 2.61 -4.04
CA VAL A 633 -19.26 3.71 -5.01
C VAL A 633 -17.95 3.74 -5.78
N TYR A 634 -18.01 3.67 -7.10
CA TYR A 634 -16.85 3.75 -7.98
C TYR A 634 -16.81 5.06 -8.77
N GLU A 635 -15.61 5.42 -9.17
CA GLU A 635 -15.30 6.54 -10.06
C GLU A 635 -14.22 6.11 -11.06
N ILE A 636 -14.43 6.40 -12.35
CA ILE A 636 -13.52 6.12 -13.45
C ILE A 636 -13.10 7.45 -14.07
N ARG A 637 -11.79 7.77 -14.06
CA ARG A 637 -11.23 9.01 -14.60
C ARG A 637 -10.31 8.72 -15.77
N ASN A 638 -10.50 9.40 -16.89
CA ASN A 638 -9.55 9.33 -18.00
C ASN A 638 -8.29 10.13 -17.65
N VAL A 639 -7.12 9.52 -17.83
CA VAL A 639 -5.85 10.14 -17.44
C VAL A 639 -5.48 11.37 -18.28
N GLN A 640 -5.96 11.49 -19.52
CA GLN A 640 -5.71 12.66 -20.38
C GLN A 640 -6.38 13.94 -19.84
N ASN A 641 -7.36 13.80 -18.91
CA ASN A 641 -7.94 14.90 -18.15
C ASN A 641 -8.27 14.43 -16.72
N PHE A 642 -7.24 14.03 -16.01
CA PHE A 642 -7.37 13.32 -14.72
C PHE A 642 -8.14 14.12 -13.66
N PHE A 643 -7.92 15.43 -13.59
CA PHE A 643 -8.60 16.32 -12.64
C PHE A 643 -9.93 16.88 -13.14
N GLY A 644 -10.32 16.55 -14.38
CA GLY A 644 -11.65 16.87 -14.93
C GLY A 644 -12.76 16.01 -14.33
N ALA A 645 -13.93 16.04 -14.99
CA ALA A 645 -15.05 15.18 -14.59
C ALA A 645 -14.70 13.69 -14.80
N ALA A 646 -15.18 12.83 -13.90
CA ALA A 646 -15.12 11.40 -14.10
C ALA A 646 -15.96 11.00 -15.33
N VAL A 647 -15.46 10.06 -16.10
CA VAL A 647 -16.16 9.56 -17.30
C VAL A 647 -17.28 8.58 -16.96
N ALA A 648 -17.18 7.92 -15.81
CA ALA A 648 -18.23 7.07 -15.26
C ALA A 648 -18.18 7.07 -13.72
N THR A 649 -19.33 7.09 -13.08
CA THR A 649 -19.50 7.00 -11.62
C THR A 649 -20.78 6.23 -11.31
N GLY A 650 -20.81 5.55 -10.17
CA GLY A 650 -22.03 4.86 -9.74
C GLY A 650 -21.79 3.98 -8.53
N THR A 651 -22.84 3.28 -8.10
CA THR A 651 -22.74 2.19 -7.15
C THR A 651 -22.58 0.88 -7.91
N TYR A 652 -21.57 0.10 -7.59
CA TYR A 652 -21.29 -1.14 -8.32
C TYR A 652 -22.31 -2.23 -8.00
N GLY A 653 -23.01 -2.69 -9.05
CA GLY A 653 -24.06 -3.71 -8.94
C GLY A 653 -23.58 -5.15 -9.21
N GLY A 654 -22.29 -5.38 -9.47
CA GLY A 654 -21.73 -6.70 -9.78
C GLY A 654 -21.73 -7.07 -11.27
N GLY A 655 -22.28 -6.23 -12.15
CA GLY A 655 -22.23 -6.41 -13.61
C GLY A 655 -21.18 -5.52 -14.29
N PRO A 656 -20.91 -5.71 -15.59
CA PRO A 656 -20.03 -4.85 -16.35
C PRO A 656 -20.46 -3.38 -16.31
N VAL A 657 -19.48 -2.48 -16.30
CA VAL A 657 -19.66 -1.03 -16.34
C VAL A 657 -19.26 -0.53 -17.73
N ASP A 658 -20.13 0.21 -18.38
CA ASP A 658 -19.84 0.82 -19.67
C ASP A 658 -18.90 2.02 -19.50
N VAL A 659 -17.70 1.92 -20.07
CA VAL A 659 -16.67 2.96 -20.03
C VAL A 659 -16.66 3.72 -21.35
N PRO A 660 -17.03 5.02 -21.37
CA PRO A 660 -17.01 5.84 -22.58
C PRO A 660 -15.61 5.96 -23.18
N MET A 661 -15.50 5.77 -24.50
CA MET A 661 -14.24 5.81 -25.23
C MET A 661 -13.99 7.13 -25.98
N SER A 662 -14.85 8.13 -25.80
CA SER A 662 -14.77 9.45 -26.44
C SER A 662 -15.24 10.56 -25.50
N GLY A 663 -15.14 11.82 -25.95
CA GLY A 663 -15.65 12.98 -25.19
C GLY A 663 -14.64 13.61 -24.19
N VAL A 664 -13.41 13.11 -24.14
CA VAL A 664 -12.36 13.68 -23.29
C VAL A 664 -11.41 14.53 -24.15
N THR A 665 -11.23 15.78 -23.76
CA THR A 665 -10.21 16.67 -24.34
C THR A 665 -8.93 16.57 -23.48
N PRO A 666 -7.80 16.19 -24.08
CA PRO A 666 -6.52 16.16 -23.36
C PRO A 666 -6.16 17.54 -22.81
N VAL A 667 -5.63 17.57 -21.58
CA VAL A 667 -5.15 18.80 -20.97
C VAL A 667 -3.83 19.21 -21.64
N PRO A 668 -3.74 20.45 -22.20
CA PRO A 668 -2.52 20.93 -22.79
C PRO A 668 -1.44 21.15 -21.73
N PRO A 669 -0.15 21.07 -22.08
CA PRO A 669 0.94 21.44 -21.17
C PRO A 669 0.80 22.92 -20.74
N ILE A 670 1.10 23.21 -19.48
CA ILE A 670 1.17 24.58 -18.98
C ILE A 670 2.32 25.30 -19.70
N GLY A 671 2.07 26.51 -20.20
CA GLY A 671 3.00 27.21 -21.10
C GLY A 671 2.90 26.79 -22.57
N GLY A 672 2.02 25.82 -22.87
CA GLY A 672 1.75 25.36 -24.22
C GLY A 672 2.73 24.33 -24.75
N SER A 673 2.49 23.90 -25.99
CA SER A 673 3.34 22.99 -26.75
C SER A 673 3.23 23.28 -28.24
N PRO A 674 4.29 22.99 -29.04
CA PRO A 674 4.23 23.20 -30.50
C PRO A 674 3.10 22.44 -31.17
N THR A 675 2.85 21.20 -30.74
CA THR A 675 1.76 20.35 -31.23
C THR A 675 0.79 20.06 -30.09
N PRO A 676 -0.53 20.21 -30.27
CA PRO A 676 -1.50 19.86 -29.24
C PRO A 676 -1.40 18.37 -28.86
N PRO A 677 -1.62 18.01 -27.60
CA PRO A 677 -1.66 16.61 -27.17
C PRO A 677 -2.69 15.81 -27.99
N PRO A 678 -2.32 14.65 -28.55
CA PRO A 678 -3.25 13.84 -29.32
C PRO A 678 -4.37 13.27 -28.47
N GLN A 679 -5.60 13.36 -28.96
CA GLN A 679 -6.72 12.63 -28.39
C GLN A 679 -6.63 11.15 -28.78
N THR A 680 -6.67 10.25 -27.81
CA THR A 680 -6.53 8.81 -28.08
C THR A 680 -7.85 8.10 -28.38
N GLY A 681 -8.96 8.63 -27.90
CA GLY A 681 -10.27 8.05 -28.20
C GLY A 681 -10.76 8.29 -29.61
N PRO A 682 -11.57 7.39 -30.20
CA PRO A 682 -12.13 6.20 -29.53
C PRO A 682 -11.21 4.95 -29.53
N ASP A 683 -10.04 5.00 -30.14
CA ASP A 683 -9.21 3.82 -30.42
C ASP A 683 -8.52 3.26 -29.16
N PHE A 684 -8.15 4.17 -28.24
CA PHE A 684 -7.42 3.82 -27.04
C PHE A 684 -7.84 4.71 -25.86
N GLY A 685 -7.90 4.12 -24.66
CA GLY A 685 -8.20 4.84 -23.43
C GLY A 685 -7.44 4.28 -22.24
N VAL A 686 -6.95 5.18 -21.38
CA VAL A 686 -6.33 4.84 -20.10
C VAL A 686 -7.06 5.57 -18.99
N PHE A 687 -7.42 4.82 -17.96
CA PHE A 687 -8.24 5.34 -16.87
C PHE A 687 -7.68 4.88 -15.52
N VAL A 688 -7.98 5.64 -14.49
CA VAL A 688 -7.83 5.22 -13.10
C VAL A 688 -9.22 4.97 -12.53
N VAL A 689 -9.42 3.77 -12.03
CA VAL A 689 -10.61 3.37 -11.26
C VAL A 689 -10.32 3.58 -9.80
N THR A 690 -11.23 4.19 -9.07
CA THR A 690 -11.21 4.26 -7.60
C THR A 690 -12.56 3.86 -7.05
N SER A 691 -12.57 3.20 -5.89
CA SER A 691 -13.80 2.86 -5.20
C SER A 691 -13.72 3.17 -3.71
N ARG A 692 -14.89 3.40 -3.12
CA ARG A 692 -15.03 3.59 -1.67
C ARG A 692 -16.32 2.94 -1.19
N ARG A 693 -16.26 2.36 -0.01
CA ARG A 693 -17.47 1.88 0.64
C ARG A 693 -18.30 3.09 1.10
N PRO A 694 -19.62 3.13 0.86
CA PRO A 694 -20.50 4.14 1.49
C PRO A 694 -20.32 4.08 3.02
N SER A 695 -20.24 5.24 3.66
CA SER A 695 -20.13 5.38 5.12
C SER A 695 -21.43 5.00 5.83
#